data_478711d6566ab2c6b78329776086f7ae
#
_entry.id   478711d6566ab2c6b78329776086f7ae
#
_cell.length_a   1.000
_cell.length_b   1.000
_cell.length_c   1.000
_cell.angle_alpha   90.00
_cell.angle_beta   90.00
_cell.angle_gamma   90.00
#
_symmetry.space_group_name_H-M   'P 1'
#
loop_
_entity.id
_entity.type
_entity.pdbx_description
1 polymer ?
#
loop_
_entity_poly.entity_id
_entity_poly.type
_entity_poly.pdbx_seq_one_letter_code
_entity_poly.pdbx_strand_id
1 'polypeptide(L)'
;KLSNLGIDASILDFNPELEGIDFEKQTSYQLWHLLYSYEGDDSPSGNEKLYELLEKKFGFKREHSKILAEIVFPQDYGSLSSKAMRKIHPFIKEHKYSVACNYAGYNHSKNSLTKEQLENRILKKQLDILPKNSLRNPVVEKILNQMINLVNALIYQYSEKDKDGQVIRHFKFDEIRIELARELKFSAEERATMTSEINKSTIQHQKYAEILKKEFNIPVPSRNDIIRYKLYLELASNGFKDLYTDVKIERESLFTDKYDIDHIIPQSRFFDDSFSNKVLVPRSANLKKGNFTAFDYLEMEGKQRLEKFVNIIKDLYDKGIITKAKFEKLQKKGIEIGDGFIERDLRNTQYIAKQSKEILFEITDSVISTSGRITDKLREDWNLVNTMKELNLEKYRKLGLIETVINSKGEEKQRIIDWTKRNDHRHHAMDALTVAFTTHNHIQYLNYLNARKDEKHKEHKNIFAIENLITEIIEKKNGSKEKRFKEPVKNLRTEAKRHLDEILISHKAKNKVVTKNINKIKKKGSIIVKTELTPRGQLHKETIYGSSKFLKTKEEKISGKFDLETIQKVQNENYKNALLNRLEEFGGDPKKAFTGKNIISKSPIYLNEDKIEQVPESVTLAWYETGYTIRKAVNPDNFKDYKNIEKVIDKGIRDILTERMKEFNGNSKEAFSDLDKNPIWFNQQKGISIKTVTITGINNAEALHYKKDHLGKDILDEKGQKIAIDFVSTGNNHHVAIYEDAKGNFQERVVSFYEAVERVNQNLPVIDKEYNTELGWKFLYTMKQNEMFLFPSEDFDPKEIDLFDEKNLSLISKNLFRVQKFTIRDYFFRHHLETTVEDNPALKGITWKREGLSGLKGILKVRLNHLGKIVQTGEY
;
A
#
# COMPACT_ATOMS: atom_id res chain seq x y z
N LYS A 1 -22.53 -44.70 -14.70
CA LYS A 1 -21.06 -44.96 -14.49
C LYS A 1 -20.89 -46.04 -13.42
N LEU A 2 -21.52 -45.93 -12.22
CA LEU A 2 -21.41 -46.93 -11.16
C LEU A 2 -21.89 -48.30 -11.62
N SER A 3 -23.04 -48.37 -12.28
CA SER A 3 -23.58 -49.62 -12.81
C SER A 3 -22.65 -50.30 -13.82
N ASN A 4 -21.90 -49.52 -14.61
CA ASN A 4 -20.91 -50.05 -15.57
C ASN A 4 -19.66 -50.63 -14.89
N LEU A 5 -19.45 -50.27 -13.62
CA LEU A 5 -18.37 -50.79 -12.77
C LEU A 5 -18.84 -51.92 -11.88
N GLY A 6 -20.10 -52.35 -11.98
CA GLY A 6 -20.72 -53.37 -11.11
C GLY A 6 -20.92 -52.90 -9.66
N ILE A 7 -20.99 -51.56 -9.45
CA ILE A 7 -21.30 -50.96 -8.14
C ILE A 7 -22.79 -50.69 -8.08
N ASP A 8 -23.47 -51.13 -7.01
CA ASP A 8 -24.87 -50.84 -6.76
C ASP A 8 -25.08 -49.33 -6.59
N ALA A 9 -25.91 -48.75 -7.42
CA ALA A 9 -26.21 -47.31 -7.38
C ALA A 9 -27.01 -46.90 -6.13
N SER A 10 -27.69 -47.86 -5.47
CA SER A 10 -28.46 -47.59 -4.25
C SER A 10 -27.60 -47.02 -3.10
N ILE A 11 -26.30 -47.23 -3.11
CA ILE A 11 -25.37 -46.67 -2.14
C ILE A 11 -25.35 -45.13 -2.16
N LEU A 12 -25.78 -44.52 -3.25
CA LEU A 12 -25.97 -43.08 -3.39
C LEU A 12 -27.35 -42.59 -3.04
N ASP A 13 -28.24 -43.48 -2.61
CA ASP A 13 -29.56 -43.09 -2.19
C ASP A 13 -29.51 -42.21 -0.95
N PHE A 14 -30.26 -41.13 -1.05
CA PHE A 14 -30.15 -40.04 -0.07
C PHE A 14 -31.54 -39.47 0.22
N ASN A 15 -31.90 -39.45 1.48
CA ASN A 15 -33.16 -38.81 1.91
C ASN A 15 -32.85 -37.39 2.39
N PRO A 16 -33.29 -36.35 1.65
CA PRO A 16 -33.00 -34.96 1.99
C PRO A 16 -33.83 -34.43 3.15
N GLU A 17 -34.86 -35.15 3.59
CA GLU A 17 -35.78 -34.70 4.64
C GLU A 17 -35.33 -35.08 6.04
N LEU A 18 -34.37 -35.99 6.14
CA LEU A 18 -33.77 -36.34 7.44
C LEU A 18 -32.91 -35.19 8.00
N GLU A 19 -32.96 -35.03 9.32
CA GLU A 19 -32.20 -33.97 10.02
C GLU A 19 -31.30 -34.54 11.13
N GLY A 20 -30.31 -33.75 11.53
CA GLY A 20 -29.43 -34.10 12.66
C GLY A 20 -28.62 -35.36 12.41
N ILE A 21 -28.58 -36.24 13.44
CA ILE A 21 -27.78 -37.48 13.45
C ILE A 21 -28.26 -38.47 12.38
N ASP A 22 -29.56 -38.53 12.10
CA ASP A 22 -30.08 -39.47 11.10
C ASP A 22 -29.75 -39.06 9.67
N PHE A 23 -29.59 -37.76 9.41
CA PHE A 23 -29.01 -37.24 8.19
C PHE A 23 -27.56 -37.71 7.98
N GLU A 24 -26.78 -37.67 9.03
CA GLU A 24 -25.35 -38.03 9.00
C GLU A 24 -25.11 -39.55 8.94
N LYS A 25 -26.08 -40.35 9.34
CA LYS A 25 -26.01 -41.83 9.29
C LYS A 25 -26.26 -42.42 7.88
N GLN A 26 -26.77 -41.64 6.95
CA GLN A 26 -27.00 -42.12 5.61
C GLN A 26 -25.71 -42.61 4.93
N THR A 27 -25.78 -43.76 4.26
CA THR A 27 -24.62 -44.39 3.60
C THR A 27 -23.97 -43.48 2.57
N SER A 28 -24.77 -42.80 1.77
CA SER A 28 -24.29 -41.83 0.78
C SER A 28 -23.56 -40.64 1.42
N TYR A 29 -24.06 -40.13 2.56
CA TYR A 29 -23.41 -39.04 3.28
C TYR A 29 -22.09 -39.51 3.90
N GLN A 30 -22.06 -40.69 4.51
CA GLN A 30 -20.87 -41.25 5.11
C GLN A 30 -19.80 -41.59 4.09
N LEU A 31 -20.20 -42.07 2.89
CA LEU A 31 -19.28 -42.30 1.77
C LEU A 31 -18.67 -40.99 1.27
N TRP A 32 -19.55 -39.99 1.03
CA TRP A 32 -19.08 -38.67 0.64
C TRP A 32 -18.12 -38.07 1.70
N HIS A 33 -18.51 -38.15 2.98
CA HIS A 33 -17.71 -37.61 4.06
C HIS A 33 -16.36 -38.32 4.17
N LEU A 34 -16.31 -39.65 4.01
CA LEU A 34 -15.08 -40.40 3.99
C LEU A 34 -14.19 -40.00 2.82
N LEU A 35 -14.72 -39.95 1.61
CA LEU A 35 -13.98 -39.55 0.41
C LEU A 35 -13.54 -38.07 0.43
N TYR A 36 -14.35 -37.20 1.04
CA TYR A 36 -14.05 -35.78 1.15
C TYR A 36 -13.01 -35.45 2.24
N SER A 37 -13.10 -36.18 3.37
CA SER A 37 -12.27 -35.92 4.55
C SER A 37 -10.99 -36.76 4.63
N TYR A 38 -10.87 -37.79 3.80
CA TYR A 38 -9.69 -38.63 3.78
C TYR A 38 -8.60 -37.99 2.93
N GLU A 39 -7.45 -37.74 3.55
CA GLU A 39 -6.24 -37.27 2.87
C GLU A 39 -5.33 -38.46 2.59
N GLY A 40 -5.41 -39.00 1.38
CA GLY A 40 -4.43 -39.97 0.88
C GLY A 40 -3.09 -39.28 0.57
N ASP A 41 -2.03 -40.06 0.51
CA ASP A 41 -0.76 -39.60 -0.04
C ASP A 41 -0.41 -40.44 -1.29
N ASP A 42 0.51 -39.94 -2.11
CA ASP A 42 0.94 -40.58 -3.35
C ASP A 42 2.00 -41.67 -3.12
N SER A 43 2.29 -42.00 -1.84
CA SER A 43 3.15 -43.15 -1.54
C SER A 43 2.45 -44.48 -1.85
N PRO A 44 3.19 -45.55 -2.16
CA PRO A 44 2.60 -46.88 -2.45
C PRO A 44 1.63 -47.39 -1.39
N SER A 45 1.78 -46.94 -0.13
CA SER A 45 0.93 -47.28 0.99
C SER A 45 -0.06 -46.17 1.44
N GLY A 46 -0.02 -45.00 0.83
CA GLY A 46 -0.74 -43.81 1.30
C GLY A 46 -2.24 -43.91 1.31
N ASN A 47 -2.82 -44.65 0.40
CA ASN A 47 -4.26 -44.87 0.29
C ASN A 47 -4.72 -46.24 0.82
N GLU A 48 -3.82 -47.09 1.31
CA GLU A 48 -4.18 -48.45 1.79
C GLU A 48 -5.29 -48.40 2.86
N LYS A 49 -5.15 -47.52 3.82
CA LYS A 49 -6.14 -47.36 4.89
C LYS A 49 -7.50 -46.86 4.40
N LEU A 50 -7.52 -46.07 3.34
CA LEU A 50 -8.77 -45.62 2.69
C LEU A 50 -9.43 -46.82 1.99
N TYR A 51 -8.65 -47.65 1.27
CA TYR A 51 -9.15 -48.85 0.63
C TYR A 51 -9.75 -49.82 1.64
N GLU A 52 -9.06 -50.09 2.75
CA GLU A 52 -9.57 -50.90 3.85
C GLU A 52 -10.88 -50.35 4.45
N LEU A 53 -10.98 -49.05 4.63
CA LEU A 53 -12.19 -48.41 5.15
C LEU A 53 -13.35 -48.52 4.16
N LEU A 54 -13.10 -48.34 2.86
CA LEU A 54 -14.11 -48.49 1.81
C LEU A 54 -14.60 -49.94 1.69
N GLU A 55 -13.68 -50.90 1.75
CA GLU A 55 -14.00 -52.35 1.77
C GLU A 55 -14.81 -52.74 3.00
N LYS A 56 -14.32 -52.38 4.19
CA LYS A 56 -14.93 -52.80 5.46
C LYS A 56 -16.26 -52.09 5.74
N LYS A 57 -16.36 -50.79 5.40
CA LYS A 57 -17.53 -50.01 5.80
C LYS A 57 -18.65 -50.05 4.76
N PHE A 58 -18.27 -50.14 3.47
CA PHE A 58 -19.26 -50.04 2.35
C PHE A 58 -19.27 -51.30 1.48
N GLY A 59 -18.43 -52.29 1.72
CA GLY A 59 -18.42 -53.54 0.97
C GLY A 59 -17.86 -53.47 -0.44
N PHE A 60 -17.10 -52.42 -0.75
CA PHE A 60 -16.48 -52.27 -2.07
C PHE A 60 -15.38 -53.31 -2.29
N LYS A 61 -15.24 -53.75 -3.53
CA LYS A 61 -14.06 -54.52 -3.95
C LYS A 61 -12.83 -53.62 -4.01
N ARG A 62 -11.64 -54.19 -3.86
CA ARG A 62 -10.37 -53.44 -3.88
C ARG A 62 -10.20 -52.57 -5.12
N GLU A 63 -10.59 -53.07 -6.28
CA GLU A 63 -10.53 -52.33 -7.55
C GLU A 63 -11.45 -51.11 -7.53
N HIS A 64 -12.67 -51.26 -6.99
CA HIS A 64 -13.61 -50.16 -6.85
C HIS A 64 -13.12 -49.11 -5.81
N SER A 65 -12.50 -49.57 -4.74
CA SER A 65 -11.93 -48.67 -3.72
C SER A 65 -10.81 -47.80 -4.28
N LYS A 66 -9.97 -48.34 -5.19
CA LYS A 66 -8.96 -47.59 -5.92
C LYS A 66 -9.58 -46.49 -6.80
N ILE A 67 -10.61 -46.82 -7.58
CA ILE A 67 -11.30 -45.87 -8.46
C ILE A 67 -11.98 -44.75 -7.64
N LEU A 68 -12.60 -45.12 -6.50
CA LEU A 68 -13.25 -44.16 -5.63
C LEU A 68 -12.26 -43.23 -4.93
N ALA A 69 -11.09 -43.72 -4.59
CA ALA A 69 -10.01 -42.92 -3.98
C ALA A 69 -9.42 -41.87 -4.95
N GLU A 70 -9.55 -42.10 -6.25
CA GLU A 70 -9.13 -41.13 -7.29
C GLU A 70 -10.12 -39.98 -7.49
N ILE A 71 -11.28 -40.00 -6.79
CA ILE A 71 -12.29 -38.94 -6.90
C ILE A 71 -11.80 -37.71 -6.16
N VAL A 72 -11.59 -36.65 -6.89
CA VAL A 72 -11.21 -35.33 -6.35
C VAL A 72 -12.43 -34.45 -6.25
N PHE A 73 -12.76 -34.03 -5.04
CA PHE A 73 -13.81 -33.05 -4.82
C PHE A 73 -13.21 -31.63 -4.88
N PRO A 74 -13.92 -30.65 -5.51
CA PRO A 74 -13.48 -29.26 -5.50
C PRO A 74 -13.38 -28.74 -4.06
N GLN A 75 -12.33 -27.99 -3.77
CA GLN A 75 -12.09 -27.41 -2.43
C GLN A 75 -12.98 -26.24 -2.04
N ASP A 76 -13.81 -25.78 -2.92
CA ASP A 76 -14.75 -24.70 -2.67
C ASP A 76 -16.02 -25.22 -1.98
N TYR A 77 -16.49 -24.46 -1.00
CA TYR A 77 -17.85 -24.66 -0.53
C TYR A 77 -18.81 -24.08 -1.57
N GLY A 78 -19.82 -24.86 -1.87
CA GLY A 78 -20.89 -24.43 -2.78
C GLY A 78 -21.56 -23.15 -2.26
N SER A 79 -21.90 -22.25 -3.16
CA SER A 79 -22.70 -21.05 -2.85
C SER A 79 -24.17 -21.37 -2.51
N LEU A 80 -24.53 -22.64 -2.40
CA LEU A 80 -25.86 -23.11 -2.07
C LEU A 80 -25.99 -23.39 -0.56
N SER A 81 -27.12 -22.99 0.03
CA SER A 81 -27.46 -23.43 1.37
C SER A 81 -27.79 -24.93 1.39
N SER A 82 -27.60 -25.60 2.53
CA SER A 82 -28.00 -27.01 2.73
C SER A 82 -29.47 -27.25 2.34
N LYS A 83 -30.36 -26.31 2.64
CA LYS A 83 -31.79 -26.38 2.25
C LYS A 83 -31.97 -26.38 0.72
N ALA A 84 -31.18 -25.55 -0.01
CA ALA A 84 -31.25 -25.55 -1.46
C ALA A 84 -30.70 -26.86 -2.06
N MET A 85 -29.58 -27.34 -1.52
CA MET A 85 -28.97 -28.61 -1.95
C MET A 85 -29.95 -29.80 -1.74
N ARG A 86 -30.59 -29.86 -0.59
CA ARG A 86 -31.62 -30.90 -0.31
C ARG A 86 -32.76 -30.89 -1.31
N LYS A 87 -33.27 -29.71 -1.68
CA LYS A 87 -34.35 -29.59 -2.68
C LYS A 87 -33.93 -29.96 -4.09
N ILE A 88 -32.69 -29.72 -4.46
CA ILE A 88 -32.14 -30.01 -5.81
C ILE A 88 -31.79 -31.50 -5.94
N HIS A 89 -31.33 -32.13 -4.83
CA HIS A 89 -30.79 -33.48 -4.85
C HIS A 89 -31.68 -34.55 -5.48
N PRO A 90 -33.01 -34.62 -5.25
CA PRO A 90 -33.87 -35.61 -5.88
C PRO A 90 -33.85 -35.58 -7.40
N PHE A 91 -33.74 -34.38 -7.98
CA PHE A 91 -33.76 -34.15 -9.41
C PHE A 91 -32.40 -34.32 -10.11
N ILE A 92 -31.29 -34.19 -9.35
CA ILE A 92 -29.94 -34.26 -9.95
C ILE A 92 -29.53 -35.70 -10.35
N LYS A 93 -30.24 -36.69 -9.83
CA LYS A 93 -30.07 -38.10 -10.19
C LYS A 93 -30.45 -38.38 -11.67
N GLU A 94 -31.50 -37.72 -12.15
CA GLU A 94 -32.06 -37.94 -13.49
C GLU A 94 -31.74 -36.82 -14.47
N HIS A 95 -31.45 -35.62 -13.98
CA HIS A 95 -31.34 -34.44 -14.81
C HIS A 95 -29.97 -33.73 -14.62
N LYS A 96 -29.58 -32.96 -15.65
CA LYS A 96 -28.42 -32.05 -15.53
C LYS A 96 -28.70 -31.00 -14.44
N TYR A 97 -27.64 -30.53 -13.75
CA TYR A 97 -27.76 -29.59 -12.62
C TYR A 97 -28.67 -28.38 -12.90
N SER A 98 -28.57 -27.78 -14.10
CA SER A 98 -29.39 -26.62 -14.47
C SER A 98 -30.88 -26.96 -14.53
N VAL A 99 -31.21 -28.15 -15.01
CA VAL A 99 -32.60 -28.65 -15.10
C VAL A 99 -33.12 -29.07 -13.73
N ALA A 100 -32.27 -29.74 -12.95
CA ALA A 100 -32.59 -30.14 -11.57
C ALA A 100 -32.89 -28.92 -10.68
N CYS A 101 -32.13 -27.82 -10.82
CA CYS A 101 -32.40 -26.57 -10.12
C CYS A 101 -33.78 -26.00 -10.48
N ASN A 102 -34.16 -26.02 -11.76
CA ASN A 102 -35.46 -25.53 -12.21
C ASN A 102 -36.62 -26.35 -11.63
N TYR A 103 -36.49 -27.68 -11.61
CA TYR A 103 -37.52 -28.55 -10.96
C TYR A 103 -37.62 -28.29 -9.44
N ALA A 104 -36.51 -27.96 -8.78
CA ALA A 104 -36.50 -27.59 -7.38
C ALA A 104 -37.00 -26.17 -7.11
N GLY A 105 -37.35 -25.41 -8.13
CA GLY A 105 -37.81 -24.02 -8.02
C GLY A 105 -36.64 -23.00 -7.82
N TYR A 106 -35.44 -23.37 -8.21
CA TYR A 106 -34.26 -22.51 -8.16
C TYR A 106 -33.64 -22.25 -9.52
N ASN A 107 -33.14 -21.06 -9.74
CA ASN A 107 -32.22 -20.80 -10.85
C ASN A 107 -30.84 -21.35 -10.50
N HIS A 108 -30.22 -22.13 -11.38
CA HIS A 108 -28.91 -22.78 -11.12
C HIS A 108 -27.76 -21.79 -10.97
N SER A 109 -27.89 -20.58 -11.47
CA SER A 109 -26.99 -19.45 -11.17
C SER A 109 -27.81 -18.16 -11.22
N LYS A 110 -27.32 -17.09 -10.55
CA LYS A 110 -27.90 -15.75 -10.68
C LYS A 110 -27.94 -15.27 -12.15
N ASN A 111 -27.12 -15.87 -12.99
CA ASN A 111 -26.94 -15.52 -14.41
C ASN A 111 -27.60 -16.53 -15.35
N SER A 112 -28.22 -17.61 -14.87
CA SER A 112 -29.00 -18.54 -15.66
C SER A 112 -30.45 -18.10 -15.63
N LEU A 113 -30.70 -16.99 -16.30
CA LEU A 113 -32.03 -16.57 -16.60
C LEU A 113 -32.59 -17.53 -17.66
N THR A 114 -33.89 -17.91 -17.54
CA THR A 114 -34.59 -18.55 -18.64
C THR A 114 -34.62 -17.63 -19.85
N LYS A 115 -34.90 -18.17 -21.05
CA LYS A 115 -35.02 -17.30 -22.23
C LYS A 115 -36.05 -16.19 -22.00
N GLU A 116 -37.19 -16.49 -21.37
CA GLU A 116 -38.22 -15.51 -21.02
C GLU A 116 -37.75 -14.45 -20.03
N GLN A 117 -36.94 -14.85 -19.04
CA GLN A 117 -36.35 -13.92 -18.06
C GLN A 117 -35.29 -13.05 -18.71
N LEU A 118 -34.54 -13.55 -19.69
CA LEU A 118 -33.57 -12.77 -20.49
C LEU A 118 -34.28 -11.78 -21.40
N GLU A 119 -35.35 -12.20 -22.07
CA GLU A 119 -36.15 -11.35 -22.97
C GLU A 119 -36.90 -10.25 -22.20
N ASN A 120 -37.38 -10.54 -20.99
CA ASN A 120 -38.13 -9.60 -20.14
C ASN A 120 -37.22 -8.80 -19.17
N ARG A 121 -35.92 -8.96 -19.23
CA ARG A 121 -34.99 -8.31 -18.34
C ARG A 121 -34.83 -6.81 -18.67
N ILE A 122 -35.10 -5.96 -17.70
CA ILE A 122 -34.87 -4.53 -17.81
C ILE A 122 -33.43 -4.25 -17.38
N LEU A 123 -32.57 -3.91 -18.35
CA LEU A 123 -31.21 -3.47 -18.06
C LEU A 123 -31.22 -2.06 -17.45
N LYS A 124 -30.36 -1.84 -16.46
CA LYS A 124 -30.16 -0.50 -15.88
C LYS A 124 -29.53 0.45 -16.91
N LYS A 125 -29.94 1.70 -16.88
CA LYS A 125 -29.36 2.76 -17.72
C LYS A 125 -27.94 3.13 -17.29
N GLN A 126 -27.65 2.99 -15.98
CA GLN A 126 -26.34 3.23 -15.36
C GLN A 126 -26.21 2.36 -14.09
N LEU A 127 -25.01 2.16 -13.62
CA LEU A 127 -24.72 1.40 -12.40
C LEU A 127 -24.89 2.26 -11.15
N ASP A 128 -25.44 1.68 -10.10
CA ASP A 128 -25.54 2.32 -8.79
C ASP A 128 -24.23 2.23 -8.03
N ILE A 129 -23.84 3.32 -7.35
CA ILE A 129 -22.71 3.33 -6.43
C ILE A 129 -23.01 2.43 -5.23
N LEU A 130 -22.08 1.55 -4.89
CA LEU A 130 -22.20 0.69 -3.72
C LEU A 130 -22.30 1.53 -2.45
N PRO A 131 -23.29 1.29 -1.59
CA PRO A 131 -23.40 1.98 -0.30
C PRO A 131 -22.15 1.75 0.57
N LYS A 132 -21.83 2.73 1.39
CA LYS A 132 -20.69 2.63 2.31
C LYS A 132 -20.88 1.46 3.29
N ASN A 133 -19.85 0.62 3.43
CA ASN A 133 -19.83 -0.60 4.24
C ASN A 133 -20.81 -1.70 3.75
N SER A 134 -21.17 -1.70 2.48
CA SER A 134 -21.94 -2.77 1.86
C SER A 134 -21.13 -4.06 1.71
N LEU A 135 -19.81 -3.95 1.63
CA LEU A 135 -18.89 -5.08 1.56
C LEU A 135 -18.01 -5.17 2.81
N ARG A 136 -17.66 -6.41 3.19
CA ARG A 136 -16.77 -6.66 4.35
C ARG A 136 -15.37 -6.06 4.15
N ASN A 137 -14.93 -5.93 2.90
CA ASN A 137 -13.62 -5.38 2.56
C ASN A 137 -13.77 -3.98 1.96
N PRO A 138 -13.41 -2.91 2.70
CA PRO A 138 -13.54 -1.53 2.20
C PRO A 138 -12.66 -1.22 0.99
N VAL A 139 -11.55 -1.96 0.80
CA VAL A 139 -10.68 -1.78 -0.37
C VAL A 139 -11.38 -2.29 -1.62
N VAL A 140 -12.02 -3.45 -1.55
CA VAL A 140 -12.82 -4.03 -2.65
C VAL A 140 -13.97 -3.10 -3.01
N GLU A 141 -14.73 -2.62 -2.01
CA GLU A 141 -15.82 -1.66 -2.23
C GLU A 141 -15.34 -0.39 -2.95
N LYS A 142 -14.19 0.13 -2.55
CA LYS A 142 -13.58 1.30 -3.19
C LYS A 142 -13.21 1.03 -4.66
N ILE A 143 -12.62 -0.13 -4.96
CA ILE A 143 -12.20 -0.49 -6.32
C ILE A 143 -13.44 -0.69 -7.21
N LEU A 144 -14.46 -1.39 -6.72
CA LEU A 144 -15.72 -1.58 -7.44
C LEU A 144 -16.41 -0.24 -7.71
N ASN A 145 -16.45 0.67 -6.75
CA ASN A 145 -16.99 2.02 -6.96
C ASN A 145 -16.18 2.83 -7.98
N GLN A 146 -14.86 2.64 -8.08
CA GLN A 146 -14.07 3.25 -9.15
C GLN A 146 -14.42 2.66 -10.53
N MET A 147 -14.60 1.34 -10.62
CA MET A 147 -15.08 0.68 -11.83
C MET A 147 -16.47 1.20 -12.24
N ILE A 148 -17.42 1.29 -11.30
CA ILE A 148 -18.76 1.84 -11.55
C ILE A 148 -18.67 3.26 -12.10
N ASN A 149 -17.88 4.13 -11.50
CA ASN A 149 -17.69 5.51 -11.96
C ASN A 149 -17.11 5.56 -13.38
N LEU A 150 -16.11 4.70 -13.68
CA LEU A 150 -15.52 4.63 -15.02
C LEU A 150 -16.56 4.18 -16.05
N VAL A 151 -17.30 3.11 -15.75
CA VAL A 151 -18.34 2.57 -16.66
C VAL A 151 -19.46 3.59 -16.89
N ASN A 152 -19.93 4.26 -15.83
CA ASN A 152 -20.93 5.31 -15.95
C ASN A 152 -20.40 6.52 -16.76
N ALA A 153 -19.12 6.87 -16.62
CA ALA A 153 -18.50 7.92 -17.44
C ALA A 153 -18.46 7.53 -18.92
N LEU A 154 -18.18 6.25 -19.24
CA LEU A 154 -18.25 5.74 -20.62
C LEU A 154 -19.66 5.79 -21.15
N ILE A 155 -20.66 5.31 -20.39
CA ILE A 155 -22.07 5.40 -20.78
C ILE A 155 -22.43 6.85 -21.08
N TYR A 156 -22.08 7.79 -20.20
CA TYR A 156 -22.37 9.21 -20.41
C TYR A 156 -21.67 9.77 -21.63
N GLN A 157 -20.41 9.41 -21.88
CA GLN A 157 -19.63 9.92 -23.02
C GLN A 157 -20.22 9.50 -24.37
N TYR A 158 -20.63 8.25 -24.48
CA TYR A 158 -21.16 7.68 -25.74
C TYR A 158 -22.67 7.77 -25.87
N SER A 159 -23.38 8.31 -24.88
CA SER A 159 -24.82 8.57 -24.95
C SER A 159 -25.13 9.75 -25.89
N GLU A 160 -26.27 9.65 -26.56
CA GLU A 160 -26.81 10.77 -27.35
C GLU A 160 -27.29 11.89 -26.42
N LYS A 161 -26.91 13.13 -26.74
CA LYS A 161 -27.17 14.30 -25.90
C LYS A 161 -27.86 15.37 -26.73
N ASP A 162 -28.67 16.18 -26.07
CA ASP A 162 -29.22 17.41 -26.64
C ASP A 162 -28.20 18.55 -26.67
N LYS A 163 -28.63 19.72 -27.15
CA LYS A 163 -27.78 20.94 -27.23
C LYS A 163 -27.35 21.46 -25.85
N ASP A 164 -28.08 21.09 -24.78
CA ASP A 164 -27.81 21.48 -23.41
C ASP A 164 -26.98 20.40 -22.64
N GLY A 165 -26.53 19.35 -23.35
CA GLY A 165 -25.72 18.28 -22.80
C GLY A 165 -26.51 17.24 -22.00
N GLN A 166 -27.86 17.28 -22.03
CA GLN A 166 -28.69 16.28 -21.35
C GLN A 166 -28.79 15.00 -22.18
N VAL A 167 -28.76 13.85 -21.51
CA VAL A 167 -28.80 12.54 -22.15
C VAL A 167 -30.23 12.27 -22.67
N ILE A 168 -30.39 12.22 -24.01
CA ILE A 168 -31.64 11.82 -24.67
C ILE A 168 -31.76 10.30 -24.72
N ARG A 169 -30.65 9.63 -25.10
CA ARG A 169 -30.59 8.17 -25.19
C ARG A 169 -29.31 7.64 -24.58
N HIS A 170 -29.44 6.74 -23.60
CA HIS A 170 -28.28 6.12 -22.95
C HIS A 170 -27.59 5.13 -23.88
N PHE A 171 -26.25 5.18 -23.90
CA PHE A 171 -25.43 4.18 -24.54
C PHE A 171 -25.61 2.82 -23.89
N LYS A 172 -25.66 1.75 -24.68
CA LYS A 172 -25.74 0.35 -24.20
C LYS A 172 -24.51 -0.42 -24.69
N PHE A 173 -23.94 -1.21 -23.80
CA PHE A 173 -22.89 -2.15 -24.15
C PHE A 173 -23.52 -3.44 -24.70
N ASP A 174 -23.09 -3.92 -25.86
CA ASP A 174 -23.43 -5.24 -26.37
C ASP A 174 -22.72 -6.33 -25.55
N GLU A 175 -21.45 -6.10 -25.22
CA GLU A 175 -20.63 -7.03 -24.47
C GLU A 175 -19.58 -6.30 -23.66
N ILE A 176 -19.31 -6.78 -22.43
CA ILE A 176 -18.22 -6.33 -21.59
C ILE A 176 -17.28 -7.52 -21.33
N ARG A 177 -15.99 -7.32 -21.56
CA ARG A 177 -14.95 -8.33 -21.34
C ARG A 177 -14.07 -7.95 -20.16
N ILE A 178 -13.83 -8.91 -19.25
CA ILE A 178 -13.04 -8.69 -18.06
C ILE A 178 -11.97 -9.79 -17.92
N GLU A 179 -10.81 -9.41 -17.42
CA GLU A 179 -9.79 -10.37 -17.03
C GLU A 179 -10.02 -10.80 -15.57
N LEU A 180 -10.07 -12.11 -15.35
CA LEU A 180 -10.14 -12.69 -14.02
C LEU A 180 -8.75 -13.21 -13.64
N ALA A 181 -8.36 -13.00 -12.39
CA ALA A 181 -7.28 -13.77 -11.81
C ALA A 181 -7.74 -15.23 -11.61
N ARG A 182 -7.88 -15.96 -12.70
CA ARG A 182 -8.15 -17.40 -12.73
C ARG A 182 -6.88 -18.10 -13.14
N GLU A 183 -6.50 -19.10 -12.38
CA GLU A 183 -5.58 -20.12 -12.87
C GLU A 183 -6.29 -20.92 -13.95
N LEU A 184 -5.57 -21.28 -15.00
CA LEU A 184 -6.05 -22.29 -15.96
C LEU A 184 -6.30 -23.57 -15.17
N LYS A 185 -7.25 -24.42 -15.63
CA LYS A 185 -7.47 -25.72 -14.98
C LYS A 185 -6.12 -26.41 -14.77
N PHE A 186 -5.82 -26.75 -13.53
CA PHE A 186 -4.65 -27.50 -13.17
C PHE A 186 -4.58 -28.81 -13.96
N SER A 187 -3.41 -29.27 -14.34
CA SER A 187 -3.20 -30.60 -14.89
C SER A 187 -3.71 -31.66 -13.91
N ALA A 188 -3.94 -32.88 -14.36
CA ALA A 188 -4.36 -33.98 -13.47
C ALA A 188 -3.31 -34.22 -12.38
N GLU A 189 -2.03 -34.11 -12.71
CA GLU A 189 -0.90 -34.27 -11.78
C GLU A 189 -0.86 -33.15 -10.72
N GLU A 190 -1.00 -31.88 -11.13
CA GLU A 190 -1.09 -30.75 -10.18
C GLU A 190 -2.31 -30.88 -9.25
N ARG A 191 -3.43 -31.38 -9.76
CA ARG A 191 -4.64 -31.63 -8.96
C ARG A 191 -4.44 -32.76 -7.96
N ALA A 192 -3.77 -33.86 -8.39
CA ALA A 192 -3.45 -34.98 -7.51
C ALA A 192 -2.54 -34.55 -6.35
N THR A 193 -1.49 -33.76 -6.63
CA THR A 193 -0.57 -33.24 -5.62
C THR A 193 -1.29 -32.37 -4.60
N MET A 194 -2.10 -31.42 -5.08
CA MET A 194 -2.92 -30.55 -4.19
C MET A 194 -3.89 -31.36 -3.33
N THR A 195 -4.51 -32.40 -3.89
CA THR A 195 -5.44 -33.26 -3.19
C THR A 195 -4.73 -34.05 -2.08
N SER A 196 -3.54 -34.60 -2.35
CA SER A 196 -2.71 -35.28 -1.38
C SER A 196 -2.39 -34.41 -0.17
N GLU A 197 -1.97 -33.16 -0.40
CA GLU A 197 -1.65 -32.20 0.66
C GLU A 197 -2.85 -31.85 1.55
N ILE A 198 -4.03 -31.69 0.95
CA ILE A 198 -5.27 -31.39 1.70
C ILE A 198 -5.68 -32.57 2.53
N ASN A 199 -5.61 -33.76 1.98
CA ASN A 199 -5.96 -34.98 2.67
C ASN A 199 -5.07 -35.20 3.89
N LYS A 200 -3.75 -35.03 3.80
CA LYS A 200 -2.81 -35.07 4.95
C LYS A 200 -3.23 -34.08 6.06
N SER A 201 -3.59 -32.87 5.68
CA SER A 201 -4.01 -31.82 6.61
C SER A 201 -5.31 -32.19 7.35
N THR A 202 -6.29 -32.77 6.67
CA THR A 202 -7.59 -33.11 7.27
C THR A 202 -7.48 -34.26 8.28
N ILE A 203 -6.71 -35.31 7.98
CA ILE A 203 -6.45 -36.39 8.93
C ILE A 203 -5.74 -35.86 10.20
N GLN A 204 -4.78 -34.97 9.99
CA GLN A 204 -4.09 -34.33 11.12
C GLN A 204 -5.05 -33.49 11.98
N HIS A 205 -5.95 -32.75 11.36
CA HIS A 205 -6.94 -31.95 12.07
C HIS A 205 -7.93 -32.82 12.85
N GLN A 206 -8.35 -33.95 12.31
CA GLN A 206 -9.21 -34.92 13.02
C GLN A 206 -8.48 -35.51 14.24
N LYS A 207 -7.23 -35.92 14.09
CA LYS A 207 -6.42 -36.41 15.22
C LYS A 207 -6.29 -35.35 16.31
N TYR A 208 -6.03 -34.10 15.94
CA TYR A 208 -5.95 -33.00 16.89
C TYR A 208 -7.30 -32.74 17.58
N ALA A 209 -8.40 -32.79 16.85
CA ALA A 209 -9.73 -32.64 17.41
C ALA A 209 -10.05 -33.74 18.43
N GLU A 210 -9.64 -35.02 18.18
CA GLU A 210 -9.79 -36.09 19.13
C GLU A 210 -8.95 -35.90 20.41
N ILE A 211 -7.70 -35.43 20.26
CA ILE A 211 -6.83 -35.11 21.42
C ILE A 211 -7.46 -33.98 22.24
N LEU A 212 -7.95 -32.92 21.57
CA LEU A 212 -8.60 -31.79 22.24
C LEU A 212 -9.85 -32.25 23.03
N LYS A 213 -10.65 -33.17 22.49
CA LYS A 213 -11.80 -33.76 23.19
C LYS A 213 -11.39 -34.59 24.42
N LYS A 214 -10.34 -35.43 24.24
CA LYS A 214 -9.98 -36.43 25.28
C LYS A 214 -9.10 -35.83 26.38
N GLU A 215 -8.14 -34.96 26.02
CA GLU A 215 -7.09 -34.52 26.94
C GLU A 215 -7.33 -33.12 27.49
N PHE A 216 -8.07 -32.26 26.73
CA PHE A 216 -8.35 -30.88 27.15
C PHE A 216 -9.83 -30.61 27.44
N ASN A 217 -10.69 -31.66 27.43
CA ASN A 217 -12.12 -31.56 27.72
C ASN A 217 -12.86 -30.50 26.87
N ILE A 218 -12.49 -30.33 25.58
CA ILE A 218 -13.14 -29.44 24.65
C ILE A 218 -14.09 -30.27 23.78
N PRO A 219 -15.41 -30.29 24.05
CA PRO A 219 -16.33 -31.23 23.38
C PRO A 219 -16.47 -31.00 21.89
N VAL A 220 -16.43 -29.73 21.47
CA VAL A 220 -16.52 -29.31 20.07
C VAL A 220 -15.38 -28.35 19.76
N PRO A 221 -14.18 -28.86 19.38
CA PRO A 221 -13.04 -28.02 19.06
C PRO A 221 -13.32 -27.11 17.87
N SER A 222 -13.12 -25.82 18.05
CA SER A 222 -13.20 -24.85 16.96
C SER A 222 -11.94 -24.90 16.07
N ARG A 223 -12.02 -24.29 14.87
CA ARG A 223 -10.85 -24.13 14.00
C ARG A 223 -9.68 -23.44 14.72
N ASN A 224 -9.98 -22.45 15.56
CA ASN A 224 -8.94 -21.72 16.31
C ASN A 224 -8.30 -22.60 17.37
N ASP A 225 -9.03 -23.51 18.01
CA ASP A 225 -8.47 -24.46 18.98
C ASP A 225 -7.49 -25.42 18.30
N ILE A 226 -7.83 -25.92 17.12
CA ILE A 226 -6.95 -26.78 16.31
C ILE A 226 -5.70 -26.01 15.88
N ILE A 227 -5.84 -24.76 15.43
CA ILE A 227 -4.70 -23.91 15.07
C ILE A 227 -3.81 -23.66 16.29
N ARG A 228 -4.39 -23.34 17.45
CA ARG A 228 -3.68 -23.11 18.71
C ARG A 228 -2.86 -24.34 19.11
N TYR A 229 -3.46 -25.50 19.05
CA TYR A 229 -2.78 -26.76 19.35
C TYR A 229 -1.65 -27.07 18.36
N LYS A 230 -1.89 -26.84 17.06
CA LYS A 230 -0.89 -27.01 16.02
C LYS A 230 0.32 -26.07 16.20
N LEU A 231 0.07 -24.81 16.57
CA LEU A 231 1.12 -23.85 16.89
C LEU A 231 1.90 -24.23 18.15
N TYR A 232 1.22 -24.80 19.14
CA TYR A 232 1.88 -25.35 20.33
C TYR A 232 2.83 -26.52 19.99
N LEU A 233 2.39 -27.43 19.09
CA LEU A 233 3.23 -28.54 18.64
C LEU A 233 4.44 -28.10 17.82
N GLU A 234 4.35 -27.01 17.06
CA GLU A 234 5.53 -26.44 16.37
C GLU A 234 6.64 -26.02 17.34
N LEU A 235 6.29 -25.69 18.57
CA LEU A 235 7.26 -25.29 19.60
C LEU A 235 7.89 -26.47 20.34
N ALA A 236 7.48 -27.72 20.05
CA ALA A 236 7.96 -28.92 20.77
C ALA A 236 9.49 -29.08 20.73
N SER A 237 10.10 -28.81 19.56
CA SER A 237 11.57 -28.87 19.40
C SER A 237 12.32 -27.75 20.13
N ASN A 238 11.63 -26.66 20.49
CA ASN A 238 12.13 -25.57 21.31
C ASN A 238 11.72 -25.73 22.81
N GLY A 239 11.38 -26.93 23.23
CA GLY A 239 10.93 -27.19 24.60
C GLY A 239 9.62 -26.50 24.99
N PHE A 240 8.72 -26.29 24.00
CA PHE A 240 7.43 -25.59 24.16
C PHE A 240 7.57 -24.13 24.64
N LYS A 241 8.68 -23.48 24.34
CA LYS A 241 8.88 -22.07 24.66
C LYS A 241 8.39 -21.20 23.50
N ASP A 242 7.67 -20.12 23.84
CA ASP A 242 7.23 -19.17 22.83
C ASP A 242 8.40 -18.41 22.20
N LEU A 243 8.20 -17.96 20.98
CA LEU A 243 9.25 -17.33 20.19
C LEU A 243 9.59 -15.90 20.65
N TYR A 244 8.66 -15.21 21.31
CA TYR A 244 8.84 -13.79 21.68
C TYR A 244 9.49 -13.60 23.03
N THR A 245 9.09 -14.36 24.05
CA THR A 245 9.58 -14.20 25.41
C THR A 245 10.51 -15.30 25.87
N ASP A 246 10.60 -16.42 25.12
CA ASP A 246 11.34 -17.64 25.47
C ASP A 246 10.82 -18.32 26.77
N VAL A 247 9.58 -18.01 27.14
CA VAL A 247 8.91 -18.61 28.31
C VAL A 247 8.18 -19.87 27.87
N LYS A 248 8.26 -20.92 28.70
CA LYS A 248 7.55 -22.18 28.42
C LYS A 248 6.05 -21.98 28.50
N ILE A 249 5.35 -22.44 27.46
CA ILE A 249 3.89 -22.48 27.40
C ILE A 249 3.41 -23.69 28.21
N GLU A 250 2.65 -23.42 29.24
CA GLU A 250 2.04 -24.45 30.09
C GLU A 250 0.89 -25.14 29.38
N ARG A 251 0.95 -26.46 29.29
CA ARG A 251 -0.06 -27.27 28.58
C ARG A 251 -1.47 -27.10 29.16
N GLU A 252 -1.57 -27.05 30.49
CA GLU A 252 -2.83 -26.93 31.22
C GLU A 252 -3.54 -25.58 30.95
N SER A 253 -2.75 -24.55 30.68
CA SER A 253 -3.23 -23.20 30.43
C SER A 253 -3.36 -22.87 28.93
N LEU A 254 -3.08 -23.81 28.01
CA LEU A 254 -2.99 -23.60 26.57
C LEU A 254 -4.26 -22.97 25.98
N PHE A 255 -5.44 -23.35 26.48
CA PHE A 255 -6.73 -22.89 25.99
C PHE A 255 -7.38 -21.83 26.88
N THR A 256 -6.60 -21.22 27.77
CA THR A 256 -7.03 -20.08 28.59
C THR A 256 -6.68 -18.75 27.89
N ASP A 257 -7.05 -17.66 28.52
CA ASP A 257 -6.74 -16.30 28.06
C ASP A 257 -5.29 -15.85 28.33
N LYS A 258 -4.45 -16.72 28.90
CA LYS A 258 -3.01 -16.48 29.10
C LYS A 258 -2.24 -16.36 27.78
N TYR A 259 -2.67 -17.07 26.73
CA TYR A 259 -1.98 -17.17 25.46
C TYR A 259 -2.88 -16.74 24.30
N ASP A 260 -2.29 -16.02 23.34
CA ASP A 260 -2.97 -15.57 22.15
C ASP A 260 -2.33 -16.17 20.89
N ILE A 261 -3.13 -16.31 19.84
CA ILE A 261 -2.63 -16.54 18.48
C ILE A 261 -2.34 -15.16 17.88
N ASP A 262 -1.07 -14.82 17.81
CA ASP A 262 -0.62 -13.56 17.24
C ASP A 262 -0.30 -13.68 15.75
N HIS A 263 -0.48 -12.58 15.01
CA HIS A 263 -0.04 -12.47 13.62
C HIS A 263 1.38 -11.94 13.56
N ILE A 264 2.31 -12.73 13.02
CA ILE A 264 3.73 -12.38 12.84
C ILE A 264 3.87 -10.98 12.22
N ILE A 265 3.16 -10.76 11.12
CA ILE A 265 2.93 -9.46 10.51
C ILE A 265 1.50 -9.05 10.84
N PRO A 266 1.27 -7.92 11.53
CA PRO A 266 -0.06 -7.50 11.96
C PRO A 266 -1.06 -7.39 10.80
N GLN A 267 -2.30 -7.81 11.03
CA GLN A 267 -3.36 -7.74 10.02
C GLN A 267 -3.64 -6.31 9.52
N SER A 268 -3.38 -5.31 10.34
CA SER A 268 -3.50 -3.90 9.95
C SER A 268 -2.50 -3.49 8.87
N ARG A 269 -1.33 -4.14 8.82
CA ARG A 269 -0.27 -3.90 7.83
C ARG A 269 -0.32 -4.89 6.68
N PHE A 270 -0.63 -6.15 6.98
CA PHE A 270 -0.65 -7.24 6.02
C PHE A 270 -1.75 -8.23 6.39
N PHE A 271 -2.88 -8.17 5.70
CA PHE A 271 -4.07 -8.97 6.02
C PHE A 271 -3.90 -10.43 5.58
N ASP A 272 -2.99 -11.12 6.17
CA ASP A 272 -2.76 -12.54 5.97
C ASP A 272 -3.17 -13.31 7.22
N ASP A 273 -4.28 -14.06 7.13
CA ASP A 273 -4.77 -14.96 8.19
C ASP A 273 -4.30 -16.40 8.02
N SER A 274 -3.33 -16.64 7.14
CA SER A 274 -2.77 -17.98 6.92
C SER A 274 -2.01 -18.48 8.16
N PHE A 275 -1.89 -19.81 8.28
CA PHE A 275 -1.13 -20.45 9.35
C PHE A 275 0.33 -20.01 9.38
N SER A 276 0.91 -19.74 8.21
CA SER A 276 2.29 -19.24 8.08
C SER A 276 2.49 -17.80 8.60
N ASN A 277 1.42 -17.07 8.92
CA ASN A 277 1.49 -15.76 9.56
C ASN A 277 1.07 -15.78 11.03
N LYS A 278 1.01 -16.95 11.66
CA LYS A 278 0.54 -17.11 13.04
C LYS A 278 1.59 -17.73 13.93
N VAL A 279 1.66 -17.26 15.17
CA VAL A 279 2.46 -17.82 16.27
C VAL A 279 1.64 -17.86 17.55
N LEU A 280 2.01 -18.74 18.47
CA LEU A 280 1.41 -18.82 19.80
C LEU A 280 2.33 -18.12 20.79
N VAL A 281 1.81 -17.16 21.53
CA VAL A 281 2.58 -16.30 22.43
C VAL A 281 1.79 -15.95 23.69
N PRO A 282 2.43 -15.54 24.79
CA PRO A 282 1.74 -14.96 25.94
C PRO A 282 0.97 -13.69 25.52
N ARG A 283 -0.25 -13.54 26.06
CA ARG A 283 -1.11 -12.39 25.76
C ARG A 283 -0.43 -11.06 26.07
N SER A 284 0.37 -10.98 27.11
CA SER A 284 1.17 -9.80 27.46
C SER A 284 2.17 -9.42 26.37
N ALA A 285 2.81 -10.40 25.73
CA ALA A 285 3.74 -10.18 24.64
C ALA A 285 3.02 -9.70 23.36
N ASN A 286 1.85 -10.30 23.06
CA ASN A 286 1.01 -9.87 21.95
C ASN A 286 0.56 -8.40 22.10
N LEU A 287 0.11 -8.02 23.31
CA LEU A 287 -0.28 -6.64 23.60
C LEU A 287 0.88 -5.65 23.48
N LYS A 288 2.08 -6.03 23.94
CA LYS A 288 3.29 -5.20 23.81
C LYS A 288 3.73 -5.04 22.36
N LYS A 289 3.66 -6.11 21.59
CA LYS A 289 4.02 -6.10 20.16
C LYS A 289 3.11 -5.17 19.36
N GLY A 290 1.80 -5.15 19.65
CA GLY A 290 0.83 -4.29 18.98
C GLY A 290 0.92 -4.37 17.45
N ASN A 291 1.17 -3.25 16.78
CA ASN A 291 1.27 -3.14 15.31
C ASN A 291 2.68 -3.29 14.75
N PHE A 292 3.65 -3.75 15.53
CA PHE A 292 5.00 -4.06 15.03
C PHE A 292 5.04 -5.47 14.43
N THR A 293 5.97 -5.71 13.49
CA THR A 293 6.28 -7.09 13.07
C THR A 293 6.95 -7.85 14.22
N ALA A 294 6.98 -9.17 14.13
CA ALA A 294 7.71 -9.97 15.12
C ALA A 294 9.18 -9.56 15.22
N PHE A 295 9.80 -9.28 14.07
CA PHE A 295 11.21 -8.88 14.00
C PHE A 295 11.43 -7.51 14.64
N ASP A 296 10.65 -6.49 14.26
CA ASP A 296 10.77 -5.14 14.81
C ASP A 296 10.54 -5.11 16.32
N TYR A 297 9.52 -5.86 16.79
CA TYR A 297 9.24 -5.99 18.22
C TYR A 297 10.44 -6.55 19.00
N LEU A 298 11.07 -7.61 18.48
CA LEU A 298 12.22 -8.23 19.12
C LEU A 298 13.51 -7.40 18.98
N GLU A 299 13.64 -6.62 17.93
CA GLU A 299 14.72 -5.63 17.78
C GLU A 299 14.61 -4.53 18.86
N MET A 300 13.38 -4.13 19.24
CA MET A 300 13.12 -3.19 20.34
C MET A 300 13.38 -3.80 21.73
N GLU A 301 13.14 -5.09 21.91
CA GLU A 301 13.40 -5.81 23.18
C GLU A 301 14.93 -6.02 23.44
N GLY A 302 15.77 -5.84 22.44
CA GLY A 302 17.22 -5.82 22.54
C GLY A 302 17.94 -6.84 21.67
N LYS A 303 19.18 -6.51 21.31
CA LYS A 303 20.03 -7.26 20.37
C LYS A 303 20.19 -8.74 20.74
N GLN A 304 20.46 -9.01 22.01
CA GLN A 304 20.67 -10.39 22.49
C GLN A 304 19.41 -11.25 22.34
N ARG A 305 18.22 -10.64 22.54
CA ARG A 305 16.94 -11.33 22.38
C ARG A 305 16.65 -11.61 20.91
N LEU A 306 16.95 -10.66 20.05
CA LEU A 306 16.80 -10.80 18.59
C LEU A 306 17.71 -11.90 18.04
N GLU A 307 18.98 -11.94 18.43
CA GLU A 307 19.93 -12.98 17.99
C GLU A 307 19.46 -14.39 18.41
N LYS A 308 18.98 -14.52 19.63
CA LYS A 308 18.41 -15.79 20.11
C LYS A 308 17.21 -16.22 19.28
N PHE A 309 16.30 -15.29 19.02
CA PHE A 309 15.12 -15.53 18.19
C PHE A 309 15.50 -15.98 16.76
N VAL A 310 16.43 -15.28 16.11
CA VAL A 310 16.89 -15.62 14.76
C VAL A 310 17.47 -17.03 14.72
N ASN A 311 18.24 -17.42 15.73
CA ASN A 311 18.81 -18.76 15.83
C ASN A 311 17.72 -19.84 16.01
N ILE A 312 16.72 -19.59 16.86
CA ILE A 312 15.59 -20.51 17.09
C ILE A 312 14.79 -20.71 15.80
N ILE A 313 14.41 -19.64 15.12
CA ILE A 313 13.59 -19.75 13.89
C ILE A 313 14.37 -20.44 12.75
N LYS A 314 15.70 -20.24 12.70
CA LYS A 314 16.56 -20.93 11.74
C LYS A 314 16.61 -22.41 12.03
N ASP A 315 16.80 -22.82 13.28
CA ASP A 315 16.79 -24.22 13.72
C ASP A 315 15.44 -24.91 13.40
N LEU A 316 14.32 -24.21 13.65
CA LEU A 316 12.98 -24.71 13.30
C LEU A 316 12.79 -24.87 11.78
N TYR A 317 13.37 -23.98 10.98
CA TYR A 317 13.32 -24.08 9.53
C TYR A 317 14.20 -25.19 9.00
N ASP A 318 15.44 -25.30 9.48
CA ASP A 318 16.40 -26.32 9.06
C ASP A 318 15.91 -27.75 9.43
N LYS A 319 15.13 -27.90 10.50
CA LYS A 319 14.42 -29.13 10.87
C LYS A 319 13.12 -29.37 10.10
N GLY A 320 12.72 -28.48 9.20
CA GLY A 320 11.47 -28.60 8.43
C GLY A 320 10.18 -28.47 9.25
N ILE A 321 10.24 -27.93 10.48
CA ILE A 321 9.08 -27.75 11.37
C ILE A 321 8.24 -26.56 10.92
N ILE A 322 8.88 -25.46 10.52
CA ILE A 322 8.22 -24.30 9.94
C ILE A 322 8.50 -24.21 8.44
N THR A 323 7.50 -23.73 7.71
CA THR A 323 7.63 -23.56 6.25
C THR A 323 8.52 -22.37 5.90
N LYS A 324 9.09 -22.37 4.69
CA LYS A 324 9.87 -21.26 4.14
C LYS A 324 9.10 -19.94 4.24
N ALA A 325 7.81 -19.95 3.89
CA ALA A 325 6.95 -18.77 3.97
C ALA A 325 6.79 -18.23 5.41
N LYS A 326 6.73 -19.09 6.42
CA LYS A 326 6.67 -18.68 7.84
C LYS A 326 8.01 -18.13 8.29
N PHE A 327 9.11 -18.77 7.92
CA PHE A 327 10.46 -18.33 8.22
C PHE A 327 10.76 -16.94 7.67
N GLU A 328 10.43 -16.69 6.39
CA GLU A 328 10.59 -15.37 5.76
C GLU A 328 9.75 -14.28 6.44
N LYS A 329 8.52 -14.60 6.87
CA LYS A 329 7.66 -13.65 7.60
C LYS A 329 8.21 -13.32 8.98
N LEU A 330 8.77 -14.28 9.71
CA LEU A 330 9.39 -14.06 11.01
C LEU A 330 10.63 -13.15 10.95
N GLN A 331 11.34 -13.12 9.83
CA GLN A 331 12.50 -12.25 9.62
C GLN A 331 12.14 -10.87 9.04
N LYS A 332 10.90 -10.65 8.66
CA LYS A 332 10.52 -9.48 7.88
C LYS A 332 10.42 -8.22 8.74
N LYS A 333 11.20 -7.18 8.38
CA LYS A 333 11.13 -5.86 9.01
C LYS A 333 9.90 -5.08 8.51
N GLY A 334 9.35 -4.23 9.38
CA GLY A 334 8.19 -3.42 9.02
C GLY A 334 8.43 -2.44 7.88
N ILE A 335 9.67 -1.98 7.71
CA ILE A 335 10.08 -1.12 6.59
C ILE A 335 10.12 -1.87 5.25
N GLU A 336 10.32 -3.18 5.28
CA GLU A 336 10.35 -4.05 4.11
C GLU A 336 8.95 -4.53 3.70
N ILE A 337 7.95 -4.28 4.54
CA ILE A 337 6.54 -4.48 4.20
C ILE A 337 6.12 -3.27 3.36
N GLY A 338 6.83 -3.07 2.25
CA GLY A 338 6.34 -2.27 1.16
C GLY A 338 5.06 -2.92 0.63
N ASP A 339 4.29 -2.20 -0.19
CA ASP A 339 2.98 -2.59 -0.75
C ASP A 339 2.90 -3.98 -1.45
N GLY A 340 3.71 -4.93 -1.04
CA GLY A 340 3.85 -6.30 -1.54
C GLY A 340 2.70 -7.22 -1.15
N PHE A 341 1.62 -7.09 -1.84
CA PHE A 341 0.33 -7.71 -1.70
C PHE A 341 0.11 -9.01 -2.52
N ILE A 342 1.11 -9.79 -2.86
CA ILE A 342 0.96 -10.77 -3.95
C ILE A 342 -0.09 -11.87 -3.68
N GLU A 343 -0.12 -12.53 -2.53
CA GLU A 343 -1.12 -13.61 -2.29
C GLU A 343 -2.50 -13.09 -1.86
N ARG A 344 -2.55 -12.01 -1.12
CA ARG A 344 -3.79 -11.35 -0.73
C ARG A 344 -4.44 -10.69 -1.94
N ASP A 345 -3.65 -10.08 -2.81
CA ASP A 345 -4.12 -9.46 -4.03
C ASP A 345 -4.77 -10.48 -4.95
N LEU A 346 -4.27 -11.71 -5.01
CA LEU A 346 -4.87 -12.76 -5.81
C LEU A 346 -6.29 -13.11 -5.33
N ARG A 347 -6.51 -13.32 -4.02
CA ARG A 347 -7.84 -13.60 -3.46
C ARG A 347 -8.78 -12.41 -3.55
N ASN A 348 -8.29 -11.21 -3.24
CA ASN A 348 -9.06 -9.98 -3.41
C ASN A 348 -9.38 -9.74 -4.88
N THR A 349 -8.44 -10.00 -5.79
CA THR A 349 -8.63 -9.85 -7.23
C THR A 349 -9.67 -10.84 -7.75
N GLN A 350 -9.69 -12.09 -7.28
CA GLN A 350 -10.73 -13.06 -7.61
C GLN A 350 -12.10 -12.61 -7.12
N TYR A 351 -12.18 -12.11 -5.88
CA TYR A 351 -13.42 -11.59 -5.31
C TYR A 351 -13.90 -10.33 -6.03
N ILE A 352 -13.00 -9.39 -6.31
CA ILE A 352 -13.29 -8.18 -7.10
C ILE A 352 -13.81 -8.58 -8.47
N ALA A 353 -13.16 -9.49 -9.16
CA ALA A 353 -13.54 -9.93 -10.49
C ALA A 353 -14.92 -10.59 -10.51
N LYS A 354 -15.24 -11.41 -9.49
CA LYS A 354 -16.58 -12.01 -9.36
C LYS A 354 -17.64 -10.94 -9.14
N GLN A 355 -17.42 -10.03 -8.19
CA GLN A 355 -18.36 -8.93 -7.91
C GLN A 355 -18.48 -7.98 -9.10
N SER A 356 -17.38 -7.66 -9.78
CA SER A 356 -17.41 -6.86 -11.02
C SER A 356 -18.30 -7.48 -12.08
N LYS A 357 -18.19 -8.80 -12.28
CA LYS A 357 -19.03 -9.52 -13.24
C LYS A 357 -20.51 -9.40 -12.89
N GLU A 358 -20.87 -9.59 -11.62
CA GLU A 358 -22.25 -9.49 -11.14
C GLU A 358 -22.83 -8.08 -11.34
N ILE A 359 -22.05 -7.04 -11.00
CA ILE A 359 -22.44 -5.63 -11.16
C ILE A 359 -22.58 -5.26 -12.64
N LEU A 360 -21.60 -5.59 -13.47
CA LEU A 360 -21.61 -5.26 -14.90
C LEU A 360 -22.75 -5.97 -15.64
N PHE A 361 -23.15 -7.14 -15.15
CA PHE A 361 -24.28 -7.84 -15.72
C PHE A 361 -25.62 -7.09 -15.57
N GLU A 362 -25.70 -6.08 -14.70
CA GLU A 362 -26.89 -5.24 -14.55
C GLU A 362 -27.16 -4.31 -15.75
N ILE A 363 -26.13 -4.01 -16.57
CA ILE A 363 -26.21 -3.06 -17.71
C ILE A 363 -25.99 -3.70 -19.08
N THR A 364 -25.61 -4.98 -19.15
CA THR A 364 -25.42 -5.72 -20.40
C THR A 364 -25.82 -7.17 -20.26
N ASP A 365 -26.23 -7.80 -21.36
CA ASP A 365 -26.58 -9.22 -21.41
C ASP A 365 -25.35 -10.13 -21.53
N SER A 366 -24.19 -9.60 -21.88
CA SER A 366 -22.99 -10.39 -22.09
C SER A 366 -21.79 -9.83 -21.31
N VAL A 367 -21.31 -10.60 -20.31
CA VAL A 367 -20.06 -10.34 -19.61
C VAL A 367 -19.15 -11.55 -19.74
N ILE A 368 -18.14 -11.47 -20.61
CA ILE A 368 -17.16 -12.52 -20.86
C ILE A 368 -15.97 -12.35 -19.94
N SER A 369 -15.50 -13.45 -19.37
CA SER A 369 -14.31 -13.46 -18.52
C SER A 369 -13.18 -14.28 -19.14
N THR A 370 -11.96 -13.72 -19.15
CA THR A 370 -10.72 -14.35 -19.60
C THR A 370 -9.71 -14.49 -18.46
N SER A 371 -8.58 -15.11 -18.70
CA SER A 371 -7.48 -15.26 -17.73
C SER A 371 -6.20 -14.63 -18.23
N GLY A 372 -5.30 -14.23 -17.32
CA GLY A 372 -4.04 -13.58 -17.64
C GLY A 372 -3.14 -14.43 -18.57
N ARG A 373 -3.17 -15.77 -18.47
CA ARG A 373 -2.40 -16.65 -19.37
C ARG A 373 -2.89 -16.59 -20.82
N ILE A 374 -4.19 -16.42 -21.02
CA ILE A 374 -4.78 -16.28 -22.37
C ILE A 374 -4.35 -14.95 -22.97
N THR A 375 -4.49 -13.87 -22.21
CA THR A 375 -4.11 -12.53 -22.67
C THR A 375 -2.61 -12.37 -22.85
N ASP A 376 -1.77 -13.05 -22.05
CA ASP A 376 -0.31 -13.06 -22.24
C ASP A 376 0.08 -13.66 -23.59
N LYS A 377 -0.50 -14.81 -23.96
CA LYS A 377 -0.24 -15.44 -25.25
C LYS A 377 -0.69 -14.58 -26.43
N LEU A 378 -1.86 -13.97 -26.34
CA LEU A 378 -2.38 -13.07 -27.37
C LEU A 378 -1.49 -11.81 -27.54
N ARG A 379 -1.05 -11.18 -26.43
CA ARG A 379 -0.13 -10.04 -26.47
C ARG A 379 1.20 -10.37 -27.16
N GLU A 380 1.72 -11.57 -26.90
CA GLU A 380 2.95 -12.05 -27.52
C GLU A 380 2.76 -12.23 -29.02
N ASP A 381 1.72 -12.96 -29.44
CA ASP A 381 1.43 -13.26 -30.85
C ASP A 381 1.09 -11.97 -31.65
N TRP A 382 0.37 -11.02 -31.04
CA TRP A 382 0.06 -9.72 -31.64
C TRP A 382 1.21 -8.70 -31.52
N ASN A 383 2.36 -9.11 -30.99
CA ASN A 383 3.56 -8.28 -30.85
C ASN A 383 3.39 -6.98 -30.03
N LEU A 384 2.39 -6.92 -29.16
CA LEU A 384 2.09 -5.75 -28.34
C LEU A 384 3.15 -5.50 -27.24
N VAL A 385 3.85 -6.55 -26.80
CA VAL A 385 4.95 -6.43 -25.83
C VAL A 385 6.08 -5.54 -26.38
N ASN A 386 6.40 -5.68 -27.67
CA ASN A 386 7.44 -4.85 -28.30
C ASN A 386 7.01 -3.39 -28.47
N THR A 387 5.72 -3.12 -28.61
CA THR A 387 5.18 -1.75 -28.63
C THR A 387 5.49 -1.00 -27.35
N MET A 388 5.30 -1.65 -26.19
CA MET A 388 5.66 -1.05 -24.89
C MET A 388 7.16 -0.80 -24.73
N LYS A 389 8.00 -1.69 -25.28
CA LYS A 389 9.45 -1.51 -25.28
C LYS A 389 9.86 -0.31 -26.13
N GLU A 390 9.27 -0.15 -27.30
CA GLU A 390 9.54 0.99 -28.19
C GLU A 390 9.14 2.32 -27.59
N LEU A 391 8.00 2.39 -26.92
CA LEU A 391 7.52 3.59 -26.21
C LEU A 391 8.42 4.01 -25.04
N ASN A 392 9.22 3.08 -24.50
CA ASN A 392 10.14 3.35 -23.40
C ASN A 392 11.62 3.38 -23.83
N LEU A 393 11.92 3.25 -25.11
CA LEU A 393 13.31 3.07 -25.62
C LEU A 393 14.23 4.22 -25.19
N GLU A 394 13.77 5.46 -25.26
CA GLU A 394 14.55 6.64 -24.88
C GLU A 394 14.93 6.65 -23.40
N LYS A 395 13.98 6.28 -22.52
CA LYS A 395 14.20 6.13 -21.09
C LYS A 395 15.32 5.13 -20.81
N TYR A 396 15.27 3.94 -21.45
CA TYR A 396 16.27 2.91 -21.24
C TYR A 396 17.62 3.23 -21.90
N ARG A 397 17.62 4.02 -22.99
CA ARG A 397 18.84 4.53 -23.61
C ARG A 397 19.61 5.45 -22.65
N LYS A 398 18.91 6.35 -21.98
CA LYS A 398 19.52 7.24 -20.97
C LYS A 398 20.01 6.51 -19.73
N LEU A 399 19.45 5.35 -19.43
CA LEU A 399 19.93 4.47 -18.34
C LEU A 399 21.13 3.62 -18.75
N GLY A 400 21.55 3.62 -20.03
CA GLY A 400 22.59 2.72 -20.51
C GLY A 400 22.18 1.24 -20.57
N LEU A 401 20.87 0.95 -20.54
CA LEU A 401 20.31 -0.40 -20.50
C LEU A 401 19.84 -0.86 -21.90
N ILE A 402 20.50 -0.39 -22.95
CA ILE A 402 20.26 -0.84 -24.33
C ILE A 402 21.50 -1.53 -24.84
N GLU A 403 21.35 -2.77 -25.28
CA GLU A 403 22.35 -3.49 -26.04
C GLU A 403 21.97 -3.59 -27.51
N THR A 404 22.94 -3.47 -28.40
CA THR A 404 22.77 -3.73 -29.83
C THR A 404 23.08 -5.20 -30.07
N VAL A 405 22.08 -5.96 -30.47
CA VAL A 405 22.22 -7.40 -30.81
C VAL A 405 22.08 -7.54 -32.31
N ILE A 406 23.04 -8.21 -32.92
CA ILE A 406 22.96 -8.54 -34.34
C ILE A 406 22.07 -9.80 -34.47
N ASN A 407 20.95 -9.63 -35.16
CA ASN A 407 20.05 -10.77 -35.40
C ASN A 407 20.67 -11.79 -36.41
N SER A 408 20.04 -12.95 -36.54
CA SER A 408 20.48 -14.01 -37.47
C SER A 408 20.54 -13.61 -38.95
N LYS A 409 20.20 -12.35 -39.29
CA LYS A 409 20.22 -11.76 -40.62
C LYS A 409 21.31 -10.72 -40.81
N GLY A 410 22.14 -10.46 -39.80
CA GLY A 410 23.13 -9.40 -39.82
C GLY A 410 22.56 -8.00 -39.56
N GLU A 411 21.26 -7.85 -39.19
CA GLU A 411 20.67 -6.56 -38.91
C GLU A 411 20.87 -6.20 -37.42
N GLU A 412 21.29 -4.98 -37.13
CA GLU A 412 21.38 -4.47 -35.76
C GLU A 412 20.00 -4.22 -35.18
N LYS A 413 19.72 -4.83 -34.03
CA LYS A 413 18.48 -4.64 -33.28
C LYS A 413 18.77 -4.19 -31.87
N GLN A 414 18.19 -3.08 -31.44
CA GLN A 414 18.30 -2.61 -30.06
C GLN A 414 17.40 -3.45 -29.15
N ARG A 415 17.96 -3.96 -28.05
CA ARG A 415 17.27 -4.70 -27.03
C ARG A 415 17.44 -4.01 -25.70
N ILE A 416 16.34 -3.91 -24.93
CA ILE A 416 16.36 -3.38 -23.58
C ILE A 416 16.72 -4.52 -22.63
N ILE A 417 17.73 -4.29 -21.78
CA ILE A 417 18.14 -5.18 -20.70
C ILE A 417 17.22 -4.92 -19.49
N ASP A 418 16.85 -5.98 -18.76
CA ASP A 418 16.03 -5.92 -17.51
C ASP A 418 14.71 -5.17 -17.65
N TRP A 419 14.08 -5.25 -18.83
CA TRP A 419 12.79 -4.62 -19.03
C TRP A 419 11.68 -5.31 -18.23
N THR A 420 10.86 -4.50 -17.53
CA THR A 420 9.61 -4.93 -16.95
C THR A 420 8.45 -4.05 -17.39
N LYS A 421 7.35 -4.68 -17.80
CA LYS A 421 6.14 -3.95 -18.21
C LYS A 421 5.53 -3.12 -17.08
N ARG A 422 5.82 -3.49 -15.82
CA ARG A 422 5.21 -2.87 -14.62
C ARG A 422 5.74 -1.48 -14.30
N ASN A 423 6.80 -1.02 -14.94
CA ASN A 423 7.38 0.31 -14.71
C ASN A 423 6.62 1.45 -15.38
N ASP A 424 5.62 1.13 -16.19
CA ASP A 424 4.82 2.09 -16.96
C ASP A 424 3.33 1.74 -16.83
N HIS A 425 2.51 2.68 -16.38
CA HIS A 425 1.07 2.50 -16.19
C HIS A 425 0.32 2.12 -17.47
N ARG A 426 0.85 2.43 -18.65
CA ARG A 426 0.25 2.07 -19.95
C ARG A 426 0.08 0.56 -20.13
N HIS A 427 0.82 -0.26 -19.37
CA HIS A 427 0.62 -1.70 -19.41
C HIS A 427 -0.82 -2.13 -19.05
N HIS A 428 -1.51 -1.39 -18.19
CA HIS A 428 -2.92 -1.66 -17.89
C HIS A 428 -3.83 -1.40 -19.10
N ALA A 429 -3.55 -0.34 -19.87
CA ALA A 429 -4.30 -0.04 -21.09
C ALA A 429 -4.04 -1.11 -22.17
N MET A 430 -2.79 -1.56 -22.32
CA MET A 430 -2.43 -2.65 -23.22
C MET A 430 -3.12 -3.97 -22.81
N ASP A 431 -3.17 -4.29 -21.52
CA ASP A 431 -3.87 -5.45 -21.02
C ASP A 431 -5.38 -5.35 -21.29
N ALA A 432 -6.00 -4.20 -21.05
CA ALA A 432 -7.41 -3.94 -21.35
C ALA A 432 -7.72 -4.06 -22.86
N LEU A 433 -6.85 -3.53 -23.72
CA LEU A 433 -6.96 -3.66 -25.16
C LEU A 433 -6.95 -5.13 -25.60
N THR A 434 -6.00 -5.91 -25.05
CA THR A 434 -5.91 -7.35 -25.35
C THR A 434 -7.16 -8.09 -24.88
N VAL A 435 -7.67 -7.78 -23.69
CA VAL A 435 -8.93 -8.35 -23.18
C VAL A 435 -10.09 -8.02 -24.07
N ALA A 436 -10.18 -6.78 -24.57
CA ALA A 436 -11.25 -6.34 -25.45
C ALA A 436 -11.31 -7.12 -26.77
N PHE A 437 -10.17 -7.58 -27.27
CA PHE A 437 -10.11 -8.39 -28.49
C PHE A 437 -10.09 -9.91 -28.22
N THR A 438 -10.11 -10.36 -26.95
CA THR A 438 -10.13 -11.79 -26.59
C THR A 438 -11.53 -12.35 -26.84
N THR A 439 -11.71 -13.19 -27.86
CA THR A 439 -13.00 -13.81 -28.18
C THR A 439 -13.21 -15.11 -27.39
N HIS A 440 -14.47 -15.61 -27.39
CA HIS A 440 -14.80 -16.89 -26.80
C HIS A 440 -14.02 -18.06 -27.46
N ASN A 441 -13.76 -17.97 -28.75
CA ASN A 441 -12.98 -18.95 -29.48
C ASN A 441 -11.53 -19.03 -29.00
N HIS A 442 -10.90 -17.88 -28.66
CA HIS A 442 -9.56 -17.86 -28.05
C HIS A 442 -9.55 -18.56 -26.70
N ILE A 443 -10.56 -18.26 -25.85
CA ILE A 443 -10.72 -18.86 -24.52
C ILE A 443 -10.92 -20.39 -24.64
N GLN A 444 -11.78 -20.82 -25.56
CA GLN A 444 -12.09 -22.21 -25.76
C GLN A 444 -10.89 -23.01 -26.27
N TYR A 445 -10.20 -22.45 -27.27
CA TYR A 445 -9.00 -23.08 -27.87
C TYR A 445 -7.86 -23.23 -26.85
N LEU A 446 -7.53 -22.18 -26.12
CA LEU A 446 -6.43 -22.22 -25.15
C LEU A 446 -6.76 -23.09 -23.91
N ASN A 447 -8.00 -23.10 -23.44
CA ASN A 447 -8.41 -24.03 -22.39
C ASN A 447 -8.29 -25.50 -22.85
N TYR A 448 -8.55 -25.76 -24.13
CA TYR A 448 -8.42 -27.09 -24.70
C TYR A 448 -6.98 -27.50 -24.89
N LEU A 449 -6.10 -26.64 -25.37
CA LEU A 449 -4.67 -26.91 -25.49
C LEU A 449 -4.04 -27.29 -24.14
N ASN A 450 -4.49 -26.69 -23.04
CA ASN A 450 -4.02 -27.06 -21.70
C ASN A 450 -4.55 -28.41 -21.23
N ALA A 451 -5.80 -28.76 -21.56
CA ALA A 451 -6.37 -30.06 -21.23
C ALA A 451 -5.74 -31.20 -22.08
N ARG A 452 -5.10 -30.87 -23.19
CA ARG A 452 -4.47 -31.84 -24.14
C ARG A 452 -3.16 -32.47 -23.64
N LYS A 453 -2.59 -31.96 -22.56
CA LYS A 453 -1.45 -32.61 -21.89
C LYS A 453 -1.80 -33.98 -21.31
N ASP A 454 -3.10 -34.25 -21.17
CA ASP A 454 -3.61 -35.58 -20.79
C ASP A 454 -4.02 -36.33 -22.07
N GLU A 455 -3.27 -37.34 -22.51
CA GLU A 455 -3.40 -38.08 -23.79
C GLU A 455 -4.73 -38.85 -24.02
N LYS A 456 -5.74 -38.71 -23.20
CA LYS A 456 -6.95 -39.54 -23.16
C LYS A 456 -8.22 -38.97 -23.79
N HIS A 457 -8.24 -37.74 -24.34
CA HIS A 457 -9.48 -37.16 -24.89
C HIS A 457 -9.53 -37.14 -26.42
N LYS A 458 -10.43 -37.97 -26.97
CA LYS A 458 -10.66 -38.17 -28.43
C LYS A 458 -11.63 -37.17 -29.08
N GLU A 459 -11.84 -35.94 -28.56
CA GLU A 459 -12.74 -34.97 -29.20
C GLU A 459 -12.00 -34.01 -30.14
N HIS A 460 -11.40 -34.55 -31.23
CA HIS A 460 -10.47 -33.75 -32.04
C HIS A 460 -11.11 -32.90 -33.15
N LYS A 461 -12.31 -33.21 -33.64
CA LYS A 461 -12.83 -32.59 -34.87
C LYS A 461 -13.24 -31.12 -34.74
N ASN A 462 -13.84 -30.72 -33.65
CA ASN A 462 -14.36 -29.33 -33.46
C ASN A 462 -13.26 -28.28 -33.22
N ILE A 463 -12.10 -28.71 -32.79
CA ILE A 463 -11.00 -27.82 -32.43
C ILE A 463 -10.22 -27.34 -33.63
N PHE A 464 -10.03 -28.22 -34.64
CA PHE A 464 -9.38 -27.79 -35.87
C PHE A 464 -10.15 -26.70 -36.59
N ALA A 465 -11.50 -26.71 -36.50
CA ALA A 465 -12.31 -25.67 -37.08
C ALA A 465 -12.09 -24.33 -36.37
N ILE A 466 -12.06 -24.35 -35.02
CA ILE A 466 -11.78 -23.15 -34.20
C ILE A 466 -10.36 -22.68 -34.45
N GLU A 467 -9.38 -23.58 -34.44
CA GLU A 467 -7.98 -23.28 -34.66
C GLU A 467 -7.77 -22.54 -35.99
N ASN A 468 -8.30 -23.06 -37.09
CA ASN A 468 -8.17 -22.44 -38.40
C ASN A 468 -8.87 -21.08 -38.52
N LEU A 469 -9.92 -20.86 -37.70
CA LEU A 469 -10.63 -19.59 -37.66
C LEU A 469 -9.76 -18.49 -37.01
N ILE A 470 -9.07 -18.81 -35.90
CA ILE A 470 -8.39 -17.84 -35.05
C ILE A 470 -6.87 -17.80 -35.22
N THR A 471 -6.27 -18.78 -35.90
CA THR A 471 -4.82 -18.83 -36.11
C THR A 471 -4.44 -18.74 -37.58
N GLU A 472 -3.20 -18.32 -37.83
CA GLU A 472 -2.55 -18.30 -39.12
C GLU A 472 -1.15 -18.90 -39.03
N ILE A 473 -0.63 -19.40 -40.13
CA ILE A 473 0.73 -19.93 -40.22
C ILE A 473 1.60 -18.87 -40.86
N ILE A 474 2.57 -18.36 -40.08
CA ILE A 474 3.54 -17.41 -40.58
C ILE A 474 4.82 -18.16 -40.87
N GLU A 475 5.33 -18.02 -42.11
CA GLU A 475 6.62 -18.58 -42.49
C GLU A 475 7.73 -17.61 -42.06
N LYS A 476 8.59 -18.04 -41.17
CA LYS A 476 9.75 -17.27 -40.77
C LYS A 476 10.78 -17.25 -41.87
N LYS A 477 11.60 -16.21 -41.95
CA LYS A 477 12.65 -16.08 -42.99
C LYS A 477 13.70 -17.23 -42.96
N ASN A 478 13.74 -18.04 -41.92
CA ASN A 478 14.57 -19.25 -41.80
C ASN A 478 13.84 -20.51 -42.31
N GLY A 479 12.71 -20.38 -43.00
CA GLY A 479 11.89 -21.48 -43.50
C GLY A 479 11.06 -22.21 -42.44
N SER A 480 11.17 -21.89 -41.17
CA SER A 480 10.33 -22.50 -40.14
C SER A 480 8.93 -21.86 -40.11
N LYS A 481 7.91 -22.73 -39.97
CA LYS A 481 6.51 -22.31 -39.87
C LYS A 481 6.14 -22.13 -38.40
N GLU A 482 5.62 -20.93 -38.07
CA GLU A 482 5.11 -20.64 -36.74
C GLU A 482 3.60 -20.37 -36.82
N LYS A 483 2.84 -21.02 -35.94
CA LYS A 483 1.40 -20.78 -35.80
C LYS A 483 1.18 -19.66 -34.81
N ARG A 484 0.47 -18.60 -35.22
CA ARG A 484 0.12 -17.43 -34.38
C ARG A 484 -1.35 -17.13 -34.44
N PHE A 485 -1.87 -16.45 -33.43
CA PHE A 485 -3.20 -15.89 -33.47
C PHE A 485 -3.28 -14.74 -34.48
N LYS A 486 -4.32 -14.74 -35.29
CA LYS A 486 -4.61 -13.68 -36.26
C LYS A 486 -4.77 -12.36 -35.54
N GLU A 487 -4.25 -11.28 -36.15
CA GLU A 487 -4.55 -9.91 -35.65
C GLU A 487 -6.05 -9.63 -35.77
N PRO A 488 -6.69 -9.10 -34.70
CA PRO A 488 -8.14 -8.84 -34.71
C PRO A 488 -8.52 -7.69 -35.64
N VAL A 489 -7.62 -6.75 -35.89
CA VAL A 489 -7.79 -5.63 -36.83
C VAL A 489 -6.48 -5.37 -37.58
N LYS A 490 -6.57 -4.85 -38.79
CA LYS A 490 -5.39 -4.47 -39.56
C LYS A 490 -4.58 -3.41 -38.83
N ASN A 491 -3.26 -3.54 -38.86
CA ASN A 491 -2.33 -2.58 -38.24
C ASN A 491 -2.54 -2.40 -36.71
N LEU A 492 -3.03 -3.44 -36.03
CA LEU A 492 -3.28 -3.41 -34.57
C LEU A 492 -2.12 -2.80 -33.79
N ARG A 493 -0.90 -3.19 -34.13
CA ARG A 493 0.31 -2.71 -33.42
C ARG A 493 0.52 -1.21 -33.59
N THR A 494 0.36 -0.68 -34.81
CA THR A 494 0.55 0.75 -35.10
C THR A 494 -0.51 1.61 -34.40
N GLU A 495 -1.76 1.19 -34.49
CA GLU A 495 -2.87 1.87 -33.80
C GLU A 495 -2.71 1.79 -32.27
N ALA A 496 -2.38 0.61 -31.74
CA ALA A 496 -2.13 0.45 -30.31
C ALA A 496 -0.98 1.35 -29.83
N LYS A 497 0.12 1.47 -30.61
CA LYS A 497 1.25 2.35 -30.28
C LYS A 497 0.83 3.81 -30.21
N ARG A 498 0.07 4.28 -31.21
CA ARG A 498 -0.44 5.65 -31.27
C ARG A 498 -1.33 5.95 -30.06
N HIS A 499 -2.33 5.12 -29.80
CA HIS A 499 -3.24 5.33 -28.67
C HIS A 499 -2.56 5.22 -27.32
N LEU A 500 -1.56 4.33 -27.15
CA LEU A 500 -0.79 4.23 -25.93
C LEU A 500 0.10 5.47 -25.68
N ASP A 501 0.59 6.12 -26.75
CA ASP A 501 1.36 7.37 -26.64
C ASP A 501 0.49 8.56 -26.24
N GLU A 502 -0.78 8.58 -26.64
CA GLU A 502 -1.77 9.60 -26.35
C GLU A 502 -2.44 9.50 -24.96
N ILE A 503 -2.22 8.40 -24.22
CA ILE A 503 -2.89 8.17 -22.93
C ILE A 503 -2.44 9.17 -21.86
N LEU A 504 -3.42 9.75 -21.17
CA LEU A 504 -3.22 10.52 -19.95
C LEU A 504 -3.69 9.69 -18.73
N ILE A 505 -2.82 9.47 -17.76
CA ILE A 505 -3.14 8.71 -16.56
C ILE A 505 -3.64 9.63 -15.46
N SER A 506 -4.88 9.43 -15.03
CA SER A 506 -5.48 10.16 -13.91
C SER A 506 -5.09 9.54 -12.57
N HIS A 507 -4.50 10.32 -11.69
CA HIS A 507 -4.16 9.92 -10.34
C HIS A 507 -5.13 10.53 -9.32
N LYS A 508 -5.54 9.75 -8.32
CA LYS A 508 -6.45 10.24 -7.28
C LYS A 508 -5.72 11.13 -6.29
N ALA A 509 -6.03 12.42 -6.30
CA ALA A 509 -5.55 13.35 -5.28
C ALA A 509 -6.16 13.05 -3.90
N LYS A 510 -5.39 13.28 -2.82
CA LYS A 510 -5.83 13.10 -1.43
C LYS A 510 -6.49 14.39 -0.93
N ASN A 511 -7.76 14.60 -1.25
CA ASN A 511 -8.46 15.87 -0.96
C ASN A 511 -9.20 15.89 0.38
N LYS A 512 -9.52 14.73 0.99
CA LYS A 512 -10.28 14.69 2.24
C LYS A 512 -9.36 14.68 3.45
N VAL A 513 -9.48 15.71 4.28
CA VAL A 513 -8.75 15.85 5.54
C VAL A 513 -9.36 14.98 6.64
N VAL A 514 -10.68 15.02 6.80
CA VAL A 514 -11.40 14.27 7.84
C VAL A 514 -12.52 13.41 7.27
N THR A 515 -12.89 12.37 8.01
CA THR A 515 -14.12 11.59 7.79
C THR A 515 -15.11 11.93 8.89
N LYS A 516 -16.33 12.28 8.50
CA LYS A 516 -17.44 12.49 9.42
C LYS A 516 -18.11 11.16 9.72
N ASN A 517 -17.99 10.68 10.95
CA ASN A 517 -18.61 9.45 11.44
C ASN A 517 -19.87 9.82 12.25
N ILE A 518 -20.98 9.17 11.93
CA ILE A 518 -22.25 9.35 12.63
C ILE A 518 -22.49 8.09 13.44
N ASN A 519 -22.30 8.18 14.74
CA ASN A 519 -22.50 7.09 15.69
C ASN A 519 -23.89 7.24 16.33
N LYS A 520 -24.69 6.17 16.23
CA LYS A 520 -26.01 6.10 16.90
C LYS A 520 -25.84 5.28 18.18
N ILE A 521 -25.97 5.93 19.32
CA ILE A 521 -25.83 5.31 20.64
C ILE A 521 -27.21 5.22 21.29
N LYS A 522 -27.65 4.00 21.63
CA LYS A 522 -28.87 3.80 22.44
C LYS A 522 -28.54 4.05 23.91
N LYS A 523 -29.13 5.08 24.53
CA LYS A 523 -29.00 5.38 25.95
C LYS A 523 -30.38 5.59 26.56
N LYS A 524 -30.78 4.76 27.54
CA LYS A 524 -32.09 4.84 28.26
C LYS A 524 -33.30 4.94 27.30
N GLY A 525 -33.35 4.11 26.25
CA GLY A 525 -34.49 4.05 25.33
C GLY A 525 -34.50 5.12 24.20
N SER A 526 -33.65 6.14 24.27
CA SER A 526 -33.49 7.13 23.21
C SER A 526 -32.22 6.90 22.37
N ILE A 527 -32.30 7.25 21.08
CA ILE A 527 -31.14 7.19 20.16
C ILE A 527 -30.47 8.56 20.15
N ILE A 528 -29.25 8.62 20.70
CA ILE A 528 -28.39 9.81 20.61
C ILE A 528 -27.52 9.65 19.37
N VAL A 529 -27.57 10.63 18.47
CA VAL A 529 -26.71 10.72 17.30
C VAL A 529 -25.50 11.57 17.66
N LYS A 530 -24.29 10.94 17.70
CA LYS A 530 -23.03 11.64 17.92
C LYS A 530 -22.26 11.70 16.60
N THR A 531 -21.91 12.89 16.18
CA THR A 531 -21.03 13.11 15.02
C THR A 531 -19.60 13.29 15.50
N GLU A 532 -18.68 12.50 14.97
CA GLU A 532 -17.26 12.56 15.25
C GLU A 532 -16.46 12.79 13.96
N LEU A 533 -15.45 13.65 14.02
CA LEU A 533 -14.52 13.88 12.92
C LEU A 533 -13.29 13.02 13.14
N THR A 534 -13.01 12.12 12.20
CA THR A 534 -11.82 11.27 12.24
C THR A 534 -10.82 11.73 11.18
N PRO A 535 -9.60 12.15 11.57
CA PRO A 535 -8.54 12.51 10.62
C PRO A 535 -8.19 11.36 9.68
N ARG A 536 -7.86 11.67 8.43
CA ARG A 536 -7.51 10.67 7.40
C ARG A 536 -6.01 10.43 7.24
N GLY A 537 -5.22 10.88 8.15
CA GLY A 537 -3.77 10.70 8.17
C GLY A 537 -3.22 10.91 9.58
N GLN A 538 -1.93 10.68 9.72
CA GLN A 538 -1.21 10.94 10.95
C GLN A 538 -1.13 12.45 11.18
N LEU A 539 -1.60 12.91 12.33
CA LEU A 539 -1.58 14.33 12.71
C LEU A 539 -0.17 14.79 13.04
N HIS A 540 0.52 14.04 13.87
CA HIS A 540 1.85 14.35 14.36
C HIS A 540 2.61 13.06 14.66
N LYS A 541 3.91 13.17 14.86
CA LYS A 541 4.74 12.08 15.37
C LYS A 541 4.43 11.83 16.84
N GLU A 542 4.71 10.63 17.32
CA GLU A 542 4.43 10.22 18.72
C GLU A 542 5.31 10.96 19.74
N THR A 543 6.46 11.46 19.32
CA THR A 543 7.40 12.14 20.21
C THR A 543 6.86 13.49 20.64
N ILE A 544 6.79 13.69 21.97
CA ILE A 544 6.42 14.95 22.59
C ILE A 544 7.68 15.73 22.95
N TYR A 545 7.67 17.03 22.66
CA TYR A 545 8.76 17.95 22.92
C TYR A 545 8.37 18.94 24.00
N GLY A 546 9.33 19.32 24.84
CA GLY A 546 9.25 20.49 25.70
C GLY A 546 9.71 21.75 24.97
N SER A 547 9.63 22.90 25.62
CA SER A 547 10.27 24.14 25.19
C SER A 547 11.20 24.69 26.29
N SER A 548 12.26 25.34 25.88
CA SER A 548 13.18 26.03 26.80
C SER A 548 13.70 27.30 26.13
N LYS A 549 13.97 28.32 26.93
CA LYS A 549 14.67 29.51 26.48
C LYS A 549 16.15 29.30 26.69
N PHE A 550 16.93 29.50 25.68
CA PHE A 550 18.39 29.40 25.74
C PHE A 550 19.05 30.59 25.05
N LEU A 551 20.23 30.95 25.59
CA LEU A 551 21.04 32.04 25.08
C LEU A 551 21.75 31.55 23.80
N LYS A 552 21.48 32.19 22.66
CA LYS A 552 22.28 32.04 21.45
C LYS A 552 23.30 33.15 21.37
N THR A 553 24.51 32.79 20.97
CA THR A 553 25.57 33.73 20.70
C THR A 553 26.07 33.55 19.27
N LYS A 554 26.38 34.63 18.58
CA LYS A 554 26.94 34.64 17.24
C LYS A 554 28.00 35.74 17.17
N GLU A 555 29.20 35.42 16.67
CA GLU A 555 30.16 36.42 16.31
C GLU A 555 29.83 37.02 14.94
N GLU A 556 29.71 38.32 14.84
CA GLU A 556 29.34 39.02 13.62
C GLU A 556 30.15 40.26 13.41
N LYS A 557 30.65 40.43 12.17
CA LYS A 557 31.43 41.60 11.75
C LYS A 557 30.51 42.82 11.65
N ILE A 558 30.93 43.94 12.28
CA ILE A 558 30.20 45.20 12.22
C ILE A 558 30.15 45.71 10.77
N SER A 559 28.96 46.00 10.30
CA SER A 559 28.67 46.36 8.89
C SER A 559 27.40 47.20 8.81
N GLY A 560 27.05 47.64 7.62
CA GLY A 560 25.80 48.37 7.35
C GLY A 560 24.50 47.61 7.67
N LYS A 561 24.60 46.41 8.25
CA LYS A 561 23.47 45.64 8.80
C LYS A 561 23.24 45.85 10.30
N PHE A 562 24.16 46.60 10.98
CA PHE A 562 24.05 46.86 12.42
C PHE A 562 23.06 47.98 12.69
N ASP A 563 21.79 47.69 12.55
CA ASP A 563 20.68 48.55 12.97
C ASP A 563 20.50 48.52 14.51
N LEU A 564 19.56 49.33 14.98
CA LEU A 564 19.25 49.47 16.42
C LEU A 564 18.97 48.10 17.06
N GLU A 565 18.21 47.25 16.38
CA GLU A 565 17.83 45.92 16.88
C GLU A 565 19.05 44.99 16.99
N THR A 566 19.94 45.02 15.99
CA THR A 566 21.16 44.22 15.98
C THR A 566 22.15 44.68 17.07
N ILE A 567 22.32 46.00 17.23
CA ILE A 567 23.22 46.55 18.26
C ILE A 567 22.71 46.24 19.68
N GLN A 568 21.38 46.23 19.89
CA GLN A 568 20.81 45.82 21.18
C GLN A 568 21.15 44.39 21.59
N LYS A 569 21.48 43.53 20.62
CA LYS A 569 21.90 42.13 20.85
C LYS A 569 23.38 42.01 21.17
N VAL A 570 24.17 43.05 21.10
CA VAL A 570 25.63 43.01 21.43
C VAL A 570 25.78 42.67 22.91
N GLN A 571 26.57 41.60 23.18
CA GLN A 571 26.73 41.04 24.53
C GLN A 571 27.51 41.98 25.48
N ASN A 572 28.55 42.67 24.99
CA ASN A 572 29.31 43.58 25.76
C ASN A 572 28.64 44.96 25.80
N GLU A 573 28.23 45.40 27.00
CA GLU A 573 27.48 46.64 27.19
C GLU A 573 28.29 47.87 26.75
N ASN A 574 29.61 47.92 26.97
CA ASN A 574 30.44 49.04 26.54
C ASN A 574 30.51 49.16 25.03
N TYR A 575 30.68 48.00 24.31
CA TYR A 575 30.61 47.98 22.86
C TYR A 575 29.25 48.35 22.33
N LYS A 576 28.19 47.88 22.94
CA LYS A 576 26.82 48.20 22.61
C LYS A 576 26.55 49.70 22.69
N ASN A 577 26.94 50.33 23.80
CA ASN A 577 26.72 51.77 24.00
C ASN A 577 27.53 52.61 23.00
N ALA A 578 28.82 52.25 22.75
CA ALA A 578 29.65 52.93 21.78
C ALA A 578 29.09 52.80 20.34
N LEU A 579 28.53 51.67 19.99
CA LEU A 579 27.87 51.43 18.67
C LEU A 579 26.54 52.17 18.55
N LEU A 580 25.77 52.29 19.64
CA LEU A 580 24.54 53.10 19.67
C LEU A 580 24.86 54.58 19.46
N ASN A 581 25.81 55.15 20.20
CA ASN A 581 26.20 56.55 20.06
C ASN A 581 26.64 56.84 18.62
N ARG A 582 27.44 55.94 18.04
CA ARG A 582 27.85 56.07 16.61
C ARG A 582 26.67 56.03 15.65
N LEU A 583 25.70 55.14 15.92
CA LEU A 583 24.49 55.05 15.07
C LEU A 583 23.66 56.35 15.14
N GLU A 584 23.53 56.91 16.34
CA GLU A 584 22.81 58.21 16.59
C GLU A 584 23.52 59.36 15.91
N GLU A 585 24.85 59.48 15.97
CA GLU A 585 25.64 60.52 15.29
C GLU A 585 25.39 60.53 13.75
N PHE A 586 25.02 59.38 13.19
CA PHE A 586 24.75 59.27 11.75
C PHE A 586 23.20 59.21 11.46
N GLY A 587 22.40 59.69 12.37
CA GLY A 587 20.92 59.82 12.24
C GLY A 587 20.22 58.48 12.13
N GLY A 588 20.73 57.42 12.78
CA GLY A 588 20.11 56.09 12.79
C GLY A 588 20.30 55.28 11.51
N ASP A 589 21.15 55.71 10.57
CA ASP A 589 21.40 55.00 9.31
C ASP A 589 22.67 54.10 9.45
N PRO A 590 22.48 52.75 9.55
CA PRO A 590 23.59 51.84 9.76
C PRO A 590 24.61 51.81 8.58
N LYS A 591 24.12 52.10 7.38
CA LYS A 591 25.00 52.16 6.20
C LYS A 591 25.93 53.34 6.26
N LYS A 592 25.44 54.49 6.70
CA LYS A 592 26.30 55.62 6.93
C LYS A 592 27.27 55.46 8.09
N ALA A 593 26.78 54.88 9.19
CA ALA A 593 27.53 54.71 10.42
C ALA A 593 28.66 53.68 10.31
N PHE A 594 28.48 52.57 9.54
CA PHE A 594 29.41 51.44 9.60
C PHE A 594 29.93 50.98 8.22
N THR A 595 29.77 51.77 7.13
CA THR A 595 30.32 51.41 5.81
C THR A 595 31.16 52.54 5.21
N GLY A 596 31.89 52.23 4.14
CA GLY A 596 32.67 53.20 3.38
C GLY A 596 33.87 53.75 4.15
N LYS A 597 33.87 55.08 4.44
CA LYS A 597 34.90 55.71 5.26
C LYS A 597 34.75 55.41 6.75
N ASN A 598 33.56 55.00 7.18
CA ASN A 598 33.17 54.77 8.55
C ASN A 598 33.25 53.31 9.00
N ILE A 599 33.88 52.43 8.22
CA ILE A 599 34.19 51.05 8.62
C ILE A 599 35.10 51.11 9.86
N ILE A 600 34.86 50.22 10.84
CA ILE A 600 35.61 50.18 12.13
C ILE A 600 37.12 50.13 11.90
N SER A 601 37.63 49.42 10.88
CA SER A 601 39.08 49.36 10.55
C SER A 601 39.65 50.69 10.06
N LYS A 602 38.85 51.61 9.51
CA LYS A 602 39.27 52.92 9.03
C LYS A 602 38.91 54.07 9.96
N SER A 603 37.84 53.91 10.73
CA SER A 603 37.33 54.88 11.68
C SER A 603 37.00 54.15 12.98
N PRO A 604 38.00 53.83 13.83
CA PRO A 604 37.82 53.12 15.07
C PRO A 604 36.89 53.86 16.05
N ILE A 605 36.12 53.11 16.82
CA ILE A 605 35.31 53.62 17.91
C ILE A 605 36.03 53.30 19.20
N TYR A 606 36.44 54.34 19.92
CA TYR A 606 37.13 54.22 21.19
C TYR A 606 36.15 54.25 22.35
N LEU A 607 36.47 53.47 23.40
CA LEU A 607 35.58 53.34 24.58
C LEU A 607 35.91 54.46 25.62
N ASN A 608 37.10 55.00 25.61
CA ASN A 608 37.62 55.98 26.54
C ASN A 608 38.31 57.14 25.82
N GLU A 609 38.44 58.29 26.50
CA GLU A 609 39.08 59.45 25.99
C GLU A 609 40.60 59.23 25.66
N ASP A 610 41.25 58.30 26.39
CA ASP A 610 42.62 57.92 26.20
C ASP A 610 42.93 57.16 24.92
N LYS A 611 41.95 56.78 24.17
CA LYS A 611 41.99 56.01 22.86
C LYS A 611 42.77 54.69 22.94
N ILE A 612 42.83 54.07 24.12
CA ILE A 612 43.54 52.81 24.32
C ILE A 612 42.65 51.61 23.97
N GLU A 613 41.40 51.64 24.38
CA GLU A 613 40.44 50.54 24.11
C GLU A 613 39.51 50.94 23.00
N GLN A 614 39.36 50.05 22.01
CA GLN A 614 38.46 50.27 20.87
C GLN A 614 37.50 49.11 20.67
N VAL A 615 36.36 49.37 20.02
CA VAL A 615 35.39 48.35 19.60
C VAL A 615 36.05 47.46 18.52
N PRO A 616 36.11 46.15 18.66
CA PRO A 616 36.66 45.23 17.66
C PRO A 616 35.85 45.22 16.38
N GLU A 617 36.44 44.79 15.26
CA GLU A 617 35.74 44.67 13.97
C GLU A 617 34.57 43.69 14.02
N SER A 618 34.65 42.70 14.90
CA SER A 618 33.59 41.71 15.11
C SER A 618 33.18 41.73 16.58
N VAL A 619 31.87 41.62 16.82
CA VAL A 619 31.32 41.57 18.18
C VAL A 619 30.43 40.36 18.35
N THR A 620 30.33 39.84 19.57
CA THR A 620 29.45 38.75 19.92
C THR A 620 28.03 39.30 20.14
N LEU A 621 27.10 38.86 19.31
CA LEU A 621 25.66 39.08 19.53
C LEU A 621 25.12 37.98 20.44
N ALA A 622 24.26 38.31 21.38
CA ALA A 622 23.64 37.40 22.31
C ALA A 622 22.11 37.70 22.42
N TRP A 623 21.32 36.69 22.27
CA TRP A 623 19.85 36.81 22.43
C TRP A 623 19.25 35.52 22.95
N TYR A 624 18.12 35.62 23.61
CA TYR A 624 17.36 34.47 24.05
C TYR A 624 16.43 33.99 22.93
N GLU A 625 16.52 32.70 22.62
CA GLU A 625 15.62 32.04 21.66
C GLU A 625 14.87 30.90 22.34
N THR A 626 13.57 30.83 22.14
CA THR A 626 12.78 29.69 22.56
C THR A 626 12.94 28.56 21.53
N GLY A 627 13.46 27.44 21.97
CA GLY A 627 13.59 26.27 21.11
C GLY A 627 12.92 25.05 21.72
N TYR A 628 12.64 24.08 20.84
CA TYR A 628 12.05 22.83 21.25
C TYR A 628 13.10 21.85 21.74
N THR A 629 12.77 21.09 22.77
CA THR A 629 13.69 20.24 23.49
C THR A 629 13.16 18.82 23.63
N ILE A 630 14.08 17.86 23.65
CA ILE A 630 13.76 16.46 23.92
C ILE A 630 14.83 15.84 24.81
N ARG A 631 14.41 14.93 25.69
CA ARG A 631 15.31 14.12 26.47
C ARG A 631 15.79 12.90 25.69
N LYS A 632 17.09 12.72 25.56
CA LYS A 632 17.72 11.61 24.83
C LYS A 632 18.67 10.85 25.73
N ALA A 633 18.68 9.51 25.60
CA ALA A 633 19.68 8.67 26.23
C ALA A 633 21.05 8.92 25.59
N VAL A 634 22.10 8.96 26.41
CA VAL A 634 23.48 9.02 25.95
C VAL A 634 23.87 7.63 25.45
N ASN A 635 23.98 7.47 24.15
CA ASN A 635 24.41 6.25 23.49
C ASN A 635 25.05 6.57 22.12
N PRO A 636 25.75 5.62 21.48
CA PRO A 636 26.42 5.86 20.21
C PRO A 636 25.46 6.24 19.06
N ASP A 637 24.21 5.79 19.10
CA ASP A 637 23.24 6.10 18.05
C ASP A 637 22.75 7.54 18.08
N ASN A 638 22.60 8.10 19.27
CA ASN A 638 22.16 9.47 19.49
C ASN A 638 23.31 10.49 19.41
N PHE A 639 24.55 10.08 19.76
CA PHE A 639 25.73 10.95 19.84
C PHE A 639 26.89 10.40 18.99
N LYS A 640 26.68 10.36 17.66
CA LYS A 640 27.65 9.83 16.69
C LYS A 640 28.91 10.70 16.52
N ASP A 641 28.73 11.99 16.64
CA ASP A 641 29.76 13.01 16.39
C ASP A 641 29.62 14.22 17.33
N TYR A 642 30.61 15.12 17.28
CA TYR A 642 30.60 16.36 18.05
C TYR A 642 29.42 17.28 17.76
N LYS A 643 28.87 17.27 16.52
CA LYS A 643 27.70 18.08 16.16
C LYS A 643 26.43 17.63 16.91
N ASN A 644 26.35 16.35 17.29
CA ASN A 644 25.27 15.88 18.13
C ASN A 644 25.42 16.29 19.58
N ILE A 645 26.66 16.38 20.08
CA ILE A 645 26.97 16.84 21.43
C ILE A 645 26.71 18.35 21.59
N GLU A 646 26.98 19.16 20.56
CA GLU A 646 26.67 20.60 20.53
C GLU A 646 25.19 20.91 20.75
N LYS A 647 24.29 19.98 20.43
CA LYS A 647 22.85 20.13 20.67
C LYS A 647 22.42 20.01 22.12
N VAL A 648 23.27 19.53 22.99
CA VAL A 648 23.02 19.44 24.45
C VAL A 648 22.87 20.84 25.02
N ILE A 649 21.77 21.10 25.72
CA ILE A 649 21.45 22.46 26.23
C ILE A 649 22.38 22.88 27.34
N ASP A 650 22.59 22.01 28.32
CA ASP A 650 23.46 22.28 29.47
C ASP A 650 24.93 22.29 29.03
N LYS A 651 25.60 23.44 29.23
CA LYS A 651 26.99 23.65 28.86
C LYS A 651 27.94 22.70 29.61
N GLY A 652 27.76 22.53 30.94
CA GLY A 652 28.61 21.67 31.74
C GLY A 652 28.53 20.21 31.32
N ILE A 653 27.31 19.71 31.02
CA ILE A 653 27.12 18.37 30.49
C ILE A 653 27.73 18.24 29.09
N ARG A 654 27.59 19.26 28.25
CA ARG A 654 28.18 19.30 26.91
C ARG A 654 29.68 19.18 26.95
N ASP A 655 30.33 19.94 27.83
CA ASP A 655 31.80 19.93 28.02
C ASP A 655 32.24 18.53 28.48
N ILE A 656 31.55 17.92 29.46
CA ILE A 656 31.84 16.55 29.92
C ILE A 656 31.74 15.52 28.78
N LEU A 657 30.68 15.57 27.98
CA LEU A 657 30.48 14.65 26.85
C LEU A 657 31.53 14.87 25.74
N THR A 658 31.96 16.14 25.55
CA THR A 658 33.00 16.50 24.58
C THR A 658 34.36 15.95 25.02
N GLU A 659 34.73 16.11 26.27
CA GLU A 659 35.98 15.56 26.85
C GLU A 659 35.93 14.01 26.77
N ARG A 660 34.81 13.39 27.15
CA ARG A 660 34.62 11.94 27.01
C ARG A 660 34.85 11.46 25.58
N MET A 661 34.32 12.16 24.58
CA MET A 661 34.51 11.83 23.18
C MET A 661 35.99 11.98 22.75
N LYS A 662 36.71 12.99 23.27
CA LYS A 662 38.13 13.17 23.03
C LYS A 662 38.98 12.06 23.63
N GLU A 663 38.69 11.62 24.87
CA GLU A 663 39.37 10.51 25.55
C GLU A 663 39.35 9.22 24.72
N PHE A 664 38.32 9.02 23.92
CA PHE A 664 38.16 7.87 23.03
C PHE A 664 38.47 8.21 21.56
N ASN A 665 39.29 9.23 21.29
CA ASN A 665 39.72 9.65 19.94
C ASN A 665 38.57 9.86 18.94
N GLY A 666 37.41 10.33 19.39
CA GLY A 666 36.23 10.54 18.56
C GLY A 666 35.41 9.27 18.27
N ASN A 667 35.75 8.13 18.86
CA ASN A 667 35.01 6.89 18.68
C ASN A 667 33.77 6.85 19.59
N SER A 668 32.63 7.21 19.05
CA SER A 668 31.36 7.28 19.80
C SER A 668 30.93 5.92 20.37
N LYS A 669 31.24 4.80 19.67
CA LYS A 669 30.91 3.47 20.16
C LYS A 669 31.65 3.11 21.44
N GLU A 670 32.89 3.47 21.57
CA GLU A 670 33.68 3.24 22.79
C GLU A 670 33.31 4.24 23.88
N ALA A 671 33.09 5.50 23.52
CA ALA A 671 32.79 6.57 24.46
C ALA A 671 31.45 6.42 25.19
N PHE A 672 30.40 5.93 24.46
CA PHE A 672 29.03 5.99 24.94
C PHE A 672 28.32 4.62 25.02
N SER A 673 29.03 3.50 24.83
CA SER A 673 28.49 2.16 25.08
C SER A 673 28.66 1.74 26.53
N ASP A 674 27.79 0.83 26.99
CA ASP A 674 27.85 0.17 28.31
C ASP A 674 28.06 1.15 29.50
N LEU A 675 27.29 2.24 29.54
CA LEU A 675 27.39 3.27 30.58
C LEU A 675 27.13 2.75 32.00
N ASP A 676 26.58 1.57 32.15
CA ASP A 676 26.43 0.90 33.46
C ASP A 676 27.77 0.36 33.97
N LYS A 677 28.65 -0.06 33.07
CA LYS A 677 30.01 -0.54 33.41
C LYS A 677 31.06 0.57 33.34
N ASN A 678 30.86 1.56 32.49
CA ASN A 678 31.78 2.66 32.24
C ASN A 678 31.04 4.01 32.30
N PRO A 679 30.58 4.43 33.49
CA PRO A 679 29.72 5.58 33.68
C PRO A 679 30.40 6.91 33.34
N ILE A 680 29.63 7.84 32.80
CA ILE A 680 30.05 9.23 32.61
C ILE A 680 29.64 10.02 33.86
N TRP A 681 30.60 10.42 34.66
CA TRP A 681 30.29 11.07 35.92
C TRP A 681 30.01 12.56 35.77
N PHE A 682 28.87 13.03 36.28
CA PHE A 682 28.61 14.42 36.53
C PHE A 682 29.19 14.83 37.88
N ASN A 683 29.06 13.97 38.89
CA ASN A 683 29.70 14.13 40.19
C ASN A 683 30.00 12.73 40.75
N GLN A 684 31.26 12.33 40.68
CA GLN A 684 31.69 11.00 41.10
C GLN A 684 31.57 10.79 42.61
N GLN A 685 31.86 11.85 43.42
CA GLN A 685 31.76 11.74 44.88
C GLN A 685 30.33 11.49 45.36
N LYS A 686 29.33 12.02 44.63
CA LYS A 686 27.91 11.82 44.93
C LYS A 686 27.28 10.67 44.15
N GLY A 687 28.04 9.93 43.33
CA GLY A 687 27.55 8.81 42.53
C GLY A 687 26.57 9.24 41.39
N ILE A 688 26.64 10.51 40.96
CA ILE A 688 25.73 11.03 39.93
C ILE A 688 26.36 10.83 38.56
N SER A 689 25.78 9.97 37.73
CA SER A 689 26.21 9.74 36.34
C SER A 689 25.22 10.28 35.31
N ILE A 690 25.72 10.63 34.14
CA ILE A 690 24.94 11.14 33.01
C ILE A 690 24.49 9.95 32.17
N LYS A 691 23.19 9.64 32.22
CA LYS A 691 22.55 8.60 31.37
C LYS A 691 21.63 9.20 30.30
N THR A 692 21.03 10.35 30.57
CA THR A 692 20.10 11.04 29.66
C THR A 692 20.35 12.53 29.72
N VAL A 693 20.26 13.19 28.57
CA VAL A 693 20.46 14.63 28.43
C VAL A 693 19.33 15.28 27.64
N THR A 694 19.10 16.57 27.85
CA THR A 694 18.16 17.34 27.08
C THR A 694 18.89 18.02 25.93
N ILE A 695 18.40 17.75 24.69
CA ILE A 695 18.95 18.33 23.45
C ILE A 695 17.95 19.28 22.81
N THR A 696 18.45 20.21 22.02
CA THR A 696 17.70 21.15 21.15
C THR A 696 17.97 20.83 19.67
N GLY A 697 17.55 21.73 18.78
CA GLY A 697 17.74 21.59 17.32
C GLY A 697 16.57 20.91 16.62
N ILE A 698 15.40 20.97 17.25
CA ILE A 698 14.13 20.50 16.68
C ILE A 698 13.42 21.74 16.11
N ASN A 699 13.11 21.66 14.81
CA ASN A 699 12.40 22.70 14.09
C ASN A 699 10.98 22.20 13.77
N ASN A 700 10.06 23.12 13.50
CA ASN A 700 8.69 22.83 13.06
C ASN A 700 7.88 21.96 14.05
N ALA A 701 7.84 22.39 15.31
CA ALA A 701 6.94 21.80 16.30
C ALA A 701 5.70 22.69 16.50
N GLU A 702 4.56 22.04 16.65
CA GLU A 702 3.25 22.65 16.92
C GLU A 702 2.81 22.34 18.35
N ALA A 703 2.11 23.27 18.99
CA ALA A 703 1.57 23.06 20.32
C ALA A 703 0.52 21.94 20.33
N LEU A 704 0.68 20.96 21.22
CA LEU A 704 -0.28 19.86 21.38
C LEU A 704 -1.30 20.17 22.49
N HIS A 705 -0.83 20.63 23.65
CA HIS A 705 -1.68 20.98 24.78
C HIS A 705 -1.39 22.40 25.28
N TYR A 706 -2.45 23.07 25.75
CA TYR A 706 -2.38 24.41 26.31
C TYR A 706 -2.65 24.37 27.80
N LYS A 707 -2.00 25.28 28.51
CA LYS A 707 -2.16 25.43 29.95
C LYS A 707 -3.56 25.95 30.28
N LYS A 708 -4.22 25.26 31.21
CA LYS A 708 -5.59 25.58 31.63
C LYS A 708 -5.62 25.98 33.10
N ASP A 709 -6.55 26.85 33.45
CA ASP A 709 -6.86 27.16 34.84
C ASP A 709 -7.69 26.03 35.49
N HIS A 710 -8.04 26.22 36.76
CA HIS A 710 -8.84 25.24 37.53
C HIS A 710 -10.29 25.10 37.01
N LEU A 711 -10.74 26.00 36.14
CA LEU A 711 -12.05 25.96 35.48
C LEU A 711 -11.98 25.36 34.07
N GLY A 712 -10.79 25.00 33.63
CA GLY A 712 -10.57 24.41 32.30
C GLY A 712 -10.46 25.43 31.17
N LYS A 713 -10.34 26.75 31.46
CA LYS A 713 -10.10 27.80 30.47
C LYS A 713 -8.60 27.90 30.14
N ASP A 714 -8.30 28.19 28.89
CA ASP A 714 -6.90 28.36 28.44
C ASP A 714 -6.30 29.62 29.07
N ILE A 715 -5.10 29.52 29.63
CA ILE A 715 -4.34 30.64 30.20
C ILE A 715 -3.64 31.35 29.04
N LEU A 716 -3.78 32.68 28.99
CA LEU A 716 -3.15 33.50 27.96
C LEU A 716 -1.87 34.15 28.51
N ASP A 717 -0.92 34.40 27.62
CA ASP A 717 0.27 35.21 27.92
C ASP A 717 -0.03 36.74 27.87
N GLU A 718 0.98 37.57 28.10
CA GLU A 718 0.90 39.02 28.04
C GLU A 718 0.46 39.58 26.67
N LYS A 719 0.63 38.77 25.61
CA LYS A 719 0.23 39.11 24.22
C LYS A 719 -1.14 38.56 23.86
N GLY A 720 -1.87 37.94 24.82
CA GLY A 720 -3.16 37.31 24.54
C GLY A 720 -3.09 35.98 23.82
N GLN A 721 -1.90 35.32 23.73
CA GLN A 721 -1.75 34.03 23.12
C GLN A 721 -1.84 32.91 24.16
N LYS A 722 -2.39 31.73 23.76
CA LYS A 722 -2.49 30.57 24.65
C LYS A 722 -1.10 30.03 24.98
N ILE A 723 -0.84 29.76 26.26
CA ILE A 723 0.43 29.21 26.73
C ILE A 723 0.45 27.71 26.47
N ALA A 724 1.33 27.26 25.57
CA ALA A 724 1.52 25.84 25.29
C ALA A 724 2.33 25.14 26.40
N ILE A 725 1.97 23.88 26.70
CA ILE A 725 2.67 23.03 27.68
C ILE A 725 3.70 22.16 26.96
N ASP A 726 3.32 21.51 25.88
CA ASP A 726 4.10 20.56 25.12
C ASP A 726 3.86 20.74 23.62
N PHE A 727 4.78 20.15 22.86
CA PHE A 727 4.83 20.34 21.41
C PHE A 727 5.03 19.01 20.72
N VAL A 728 4.58 18.91 19.48
CA VAL A 728 4.76 17.73 18.62
C VAL A 728 5.30 18.15 17.26
N SER A 729 6.10 17.29 16.65
CA SER A 729 6.46 17.48 15.26
C SER A 729 5.27 17.08 14.40
N THR A 730 4.78 18.01 13.58
CA THR A 730 3.69 17.74 12.66
C THR A 730 4.06 16.59 11.72
N GLY A 731 3.05 15.86 11.29
CA GLY A 731 3.20 14.76 10.35
C GLY A 731 3.49 15.25 8.93
N ASN A 732 2.83 14.65 7.95
CA ASN A 732 3.00 15.03 6.55
C ASN A 732 2.35 16.38 6.25
N ASN A 733 2.89 17.09 5.25
CA ASN A 733 2.24 18.26 4.67
C ASN A 733 0.98 17.83 3.92
N HIS A 734 -0.10 18.61 4.05
CA HIS A 734 -1.36 18.37 3.33
C HIS A 734 -1.33 19.02 1.95
N HIS A 735 -0.97 20.28 1.88
CA HIS A 735 -0.86 21.04 0.64
C HIS A 735 0.15 22.18 0.77
N VAL A 736 0.56 22.69 -0.35
CA VAL A 736 1.22 23.99 -0.46
C VAL A 736 0.32 24.90 -1.28
N ALA A 737 0.10 26.10 -0.81
CA ALA A 737 -0.59 27.16 -1.54
C ALA A 737 0.46 28.12 -2.12
N ILE A 738 0.34 28.41 -3.41
CA ILE A 738 1.20 29.32 -4.14
C ILE A 738 0.50 30.64 -4.36
N TYR A 739 1.19 31.71 -4.06
CA TYR A 739 0.74 33.09 -4.20
C TYR A 739 1.72 33.87 -5.06
N GLU A 740 1.27 35.00 -5.59
CA GLU A 740 2.08 36.00 -6.25
C GLU A 740 2.07 37.28 -5.43
N ASP A 741 3.24 37.80 -5.09
CA ASP A 741 3.36 39.07 -4.37
C ASP A 741 3.13 40.28 -5.29
N ALA A 742 3.03 41.46 -4.73
CA ALA A 742 2.83 42.72 -5.48
C ALA A 742 3.95 43.02 -6.51
N LYS A 743 5.08 42.34 -6.44
CA LYS A 743 6.23 42.45 -7.36
C LYS A 743 6.26 41.35 -8.42
N GLY A 744 5.25 40.47 -8.47
CA GLY A 744 5.20 39.36 -9.40
C GLY A 744 6.10 38.17 -9.02
N ASN A 745 6.59 38.09 -7.80
CA ASN A 745 7.35 36.94 -7.34
C ASN A 745 6.43 35.91 -6.67
N PHE A 746 6.74 34.65 -6.90
CA PHE A 746 6.00 33.56 -6.26
C PHE A 746 6.37 33.45 -4.78
N GLN A 747 5.35 33.25 -3.97
CA GLN A 747 5.41 33.01 -2.54
C GLN A 747 4.67 31.74 -2.21
N GLU A 748 5.02 31.08 -1.11
CA GLU A 748 4.41 29.82 -0.72
C GLU A 748 3.91 29.82 0.72
N ARG A 749 2.89 29.02 0.97
CA ARG A 749 2.49 28.60 2.32
C ARG A 749 2.32 27.09 2.33
N VAL A 750 3.21 26.42 3.05
CA VAL A 750 3.12 24.96 3.26
C VAL A 750 2.24 24.72 4.48
N VAL A 751 1.14 23.99 4.28
CA VAL A 751 0.17 23.67 5.32
C VAL A 751 0.32 22.21 5.72
N SER A 752 0.58 21.95 7.00
CA SER A 752 0.67 20.58 7.52
C SER A 752 -0.71 19.91 7.56
N PHE A 753 -0.72 18.58 7.62
CA PHE A 753 -1.98 17.84 7.79
C PHE A 753 -2.64 18.18 9.15
N TYR A 754 -1.83 18.43 10.17
CA TYR A 754 -2.30 18.89 11.48
C TYR A 754 -3.06 20.22 11.38
N GLU A 755 -2.44 21.24 10.79
CA GLU A 755 -3.07 22.54 10.56
C GLU A 755 -4.35 22.42 9.72
N ALA A 756 -4.34 21.59 8.67
CA ALA A 756 -5.51 21.37 7.84
C ALA A 756 -6.68 20.77 8.64
N VAL A 757 -6.42 19.86 9.60
CA VAL A 757 -7.44 19.32 10.50
C VAL A 757 -7.94 20.37 11.48
N GLU A 758 -7.04 21.18 12.06
CA GLU A 758 -7.42 22.28 12.96
C GLU A 758 -8.32 23.30 12.26
N ARG A 759 -8.03 23.69 11.03
CA ARG A 759 -8.90 24.57 10.25
C ARG A 759 -10.30 23.96 10.04
N VAL A 760 -10.39 22.65 9.78
CA VAL A 760 -11.70 21.96 9.69
C VAL A 760 -12.43 21.97 11.03
N ASN A 761 -11.73 21.74 12.14
CA ASN A 761 -12.32 21.76 13.48
C ASN A 761 -12.87 23.16 13.85
N GLN A 762 -12.22 24.22 13.34
CA GLN A 762 -12.63 25.62 13.53
C GLN A 762 -13.66 26.07 12.48
N ASN A 763 -14.12 25.18 11.59
CA ASN A 763 -15.00 25.49 10.47
C ASN A 763 -14.42 26.52 9.48
N LEU A 764 -13.09 26.61 9.39
CA LEU A 764 -12.38 27.45 8.43
C LEU A 764 -12.14 26.68 7.13
N PRO A 765 -12.02 27.36 5.97
CA PRO A 765 -11.60 26.75 4.73
C PRO A 765 -10.24 26.08 4.89
N VAL A 766 -10.08 24.85 4.37
CA VAL A 766 -8.80 24.13 4.41
C VAL A 766 -7.71 24.88 3.65
N ILE A 767 -8.06 25.51 2.54
CA ILE A 767 -7.19 26.36 1.72
C ILE A 767 -7.48 27.80 2.08
N ASP A 768 -6.46 28.51 2.51
CA ASP A 768 -6.52 29.94 2.81
C ASP A 768 -6.18 30.74 1.56
N LYS A 769 -7.20 31.22 0.85
CA LYS A 769 -7.01 32.00 -0.38
C LYS A 769 -6.71 33.49 -0.08
N GLU A 770 -6.96 33.92 1.14
CA GLU A 770 -6.82 35.32 1.58
C GLU A 770 -5.55 35.57 2.40
N TYR A 771 -4.64 34.58 2.43
CA TYR A 771 -3.41 34.69 3.20
C TYR A 771 -2.53 35.84 2.69
N ASN A 772 -2.16 36.77 3.59
CA ASN A 772 -1.34 37.97 3.32
C ASN A 772 -1.88 38.88 2.21
N THR A 773 -3.18 38.94 2.02
CA THR A 773 -3.79 39.89 1.04
C THR A 773 -3.50 41.34 1.39
N GLU A 774 -3.32 41.69 2.68
CA GLU A 774 -2.87 42.99 3.16
C GLU A 774 -1.46 43.36 2.69
N LEU A 775 -0.61 42.35 2.35
CA LEU A 775 0.71 42.51 1.75
C LEU A 775 0.67 42.49 0.21
N GLY A 776 -0.53 42.49 -0.36
CA GLY A 776 -0.74 42.42 -1.80
C GLY A 776 -0.51 41.04 -2.43
N TRP A 777 -0.57 39.96 -1.62
CA TRP A 777 -0.44 38.62 -2.16
C TRP A 777 -1.73 38.16 -2.83
N LYS A 778 -1.59 37.59 -4.01
CA LYS A 778 -2.69 37.03 -4.80
C LYS A 778 -2.54 35.51 -4.88
N PHE A 779 -3.59 34.80 -4.45
CA PHE A 779 -3.63 33.33 -4.56
C PHE A 779 -3.63 32.88 -6.02
N LEU A 780 -2.78 31.89 -6.36
CA LEU A 780 -2.69 31.30 -7.70
C LEU A 780 -3.30 29.90 -7.74
N TYR A 781 -2.71 28.96 -7.01
CA TYR A 781 -3.17 27.58 -6.96
C TYR A 781 -2.59 26.82 -5.76
N THR A 782 -3.17 25.66 -5.52
CA THR A 782 -2.61 24.69 -4.54
C THR A 782 -1.94 23.52 -5.23
N MET A 783 -0.98 22.89 -4.53
CA MET A 783 -0.41 21.61 -4.89
C MET A 783 -0.65 20.61 -3.76
N LYS A 784 -1.36 19.51 -4.07
CA LYS A 784 -1.57 18.34 -3.20
C LYS A 784 -0.97 17.11 -3.85
N GLN A 785 -0.65 16.11 -3.06
CA GLN A 785 -0.11 14.86 -3.60
C GLN A 785 -1.04 14.27 -4.66
N ASN A 786 -0.49 13.93 -5.82
CA ASN A 786 -1.16 13.40 -7.01
C ASN A 786 -2.01 14.41 -7.81
N GLU A 787 -2.02 15.70 -7.48
CA GLU A 787 -2.55 16.69 -8.41
C GLU A 787 -1.64 16.84 -9.63
N MET A 788 -2.22 17.15 -10.78
CA MET A 788 -1.58 17.08 -12.09
C MET A 788 -1.21 18.46 -12.59
N PHE A 789 0.00 18.57 -13.18
CA PHE A 789 0.54 19.80 -13.73
C PHE A 789 1.20 19.55 -15.08
N LEU A 790 0.98 20.46 -16.01
CA LEU A 790 1.68 20.54 -17.28
C LEU A 790 2.89 21.45 -17.14
N PHE A 791 4.02 20.97 -17.61
CA PHE A 791 5.29 21.71 -17.62
C PHE A 791 5.60 22.20 -19.02
N PRO A 792 6.01 23.46 -19.19
CA PRO A 792 6.51 23.92 -20.47
C PRO A 792 7.80 23.17 -20.87
N SER A 793 8.01 22.99 -22.17
CA SER A 793 9.24 22.48 -22.78
C SER A 793 9.56 23.29 -24.06
N GLU A 794 10.66 22.96 -24.75
CA GLU A 794 11.07 23.67 -25.98
C GLU A 794 9.95 23.67 -27.04
N ASP A 795 9.20 22.56 -27.15
CA ASP A 795 8.14 22.37 -28.15
C ASP A 795 6.72 22.50 -27.57
N PHE A 796 6.57 22.89 -26.28
CA PHE A 796 5.28 22.87 -25.59
C PHE A 796 5.13 24.01 -24.59
N ASP A 797 4.19 24.93 -24.86
CA ASP A 797 3.67 25.86 -23.86
C ASP A 797 2.21 25.53 -23.55
N PRO A 798 1.89 25.13 -22.28
CA PRO A 798 0.53 24.75 -21.91
C PRO A 798 -0.47 25.90 -21.97
N LYS A 799 -0.02 27.15 -22.15
CA LYS A 799 -0.89 28.33 -22.26
C LYS A 799 -1.24 28.68 -23.72
N GLU A 800 -0.44 28.20 -24.67
CA GLU A 800 -0.59 28.52 -26.09
C GLU A 800 -1.27 27.40 -26.88
N ILE A 801 -1.24 26.15 -26.37
CA ILE A 801 -1.80 24.97 -27.03
C ILE A 801 -3.23 24.71 -26.56
N ASP A 802 -4.11 24.33 -27.47
CA ASP A 802 -5.44 23.83 -27.13
C ASP A 802 -5.32 22.47 -26.45
N LEU A 803 -5.53 22.45 -25.11
CA LEU A 803 -5.43 21.28 -24.25
C LEU A 803 -6.63 20.34 -24.38
N PHE A 804 -7.69 20.75 -25.08
CA PHE A 804 -8.89 19.96 -25.31
C PHE A 804 -8.91 19.29 -26.68
N ASP A 805 -8.00 19.66 -27.61
CA ASP A 805 -7.85 19.02 -28.91
C ASP A 805 -7.11 17.69 -28.77
N GLU A 806 -7.75 16.61 -29.21
CA GLU A 806 -7.18 15.24 -29.17
C GLU A 806 -5.86 15.11 -29.97
N LYS A 807 -5.60 15.95 -30.95
CA LYS A 807 -4.34 15.97 -31.72
C LYS A 807 -3.12 16.28 -30.84
N ASN A 808 -3.32 17.02 -29.76
CA ASN A 808 -2.24 17.44 -28.86
C ASN A 808 -1.96 16.45 -27.74
N LEU A 809 -2.71 15.32 -27.62
CA LEU A 809 -2.63 14.38 -26.51
C LEU A 809 -1.24 13.77 -26.33
N SER A 810 -0.55 13.41 -27.41
CA SER A 810 0.83 12.87 -27.32
C SER A 810 1.79 13.89 -26.71
N LEU A 811 1.68 15.17 -27.12
CA LEU A 811 2.52 16.25 -26.59
C LEU A 811 2.17 16.59 -25.14
N ILE A 812 0.88 16.61 -24.82
CA ILE A 812 0.38 16.78 -23.46
C ILE A 812 0.88 15.65 -22.56
N SER A 813 0.80 14.39 -23.02
CA SER A 813 1.25 13.21 -22.28
C SER A 813 2.72 13.31 -21.88
N LYS A 814 3.59 13.78 -22.80
CA LYS A 814 5.03 13.93 -22.54
C LYS A 814 5.35 14.97 -21.46
N ASN A 815 4.50 15.96 -21.28
CA ASN A 815 4.72 17.09 -20.39
C ASN A 815 3.86 17.07 -19.13
N LEU A 816 3.11 15.99 -18.89
CA LEU A 816 2.19 15.84 -17.76
C LEU A 816 2.85 15.15 -16.56
N PHE A 817 2.90 15.85 -15.43
CA PHE A 817 3.50 15.37 -14.19
C PHE A 817 2.49 15.49 -13.05
N ARG A 818 2.64 14.61 -12.06
CA ARG A 818 1.89 14.64 -10.79
C ARG A 818 2.79 15.09 -9.65
N VAL A 819 2.22 15.80 -8.69
CA VAL A 819 2.94 16.13 -7.44
C VAL A 819 3.22 14.85 -6.67
N GLN A 820 4.50 14.54 -6.41
CA GLN A 820 4.93 13.40 -5.61
C GLN A 820 5.01 13.76 -4.13
N LYS A 821 5.80 14.76 -3.81
CA LYS A 821 6.03 15.31 -2.46
C LYS A 821 6.48 16.76 -2.56
N PHE A 822 6.36 17.49 -1.49
CA PHE A 822 6.85 18.87 -1.38
C PHE A 822 7.30 19.16 0.05
N THR A 823 8.28 20.04 0.14
CA THR A 823 8.75 20.65 1.38
C THR A 823 8.81 22.15 1.16
N ILE A 824 9.32 22.91 2.12
CA ILE A 824 9.50 24.35 1.98
C ILE A 824 10.45 24.61 0.81
N ARG A 825 10.00 25.35 -0.18
CA ARG A 825 10.75 25.77 -1.40
C ARG A 825 11.32 24.63 -2.25
N ASP A 826 10.77 23.41 -2.12
CA ASP A 826 11.31 22.25 -2.83
C ASP A 826 10.16 21.30 -3.21
N TYR A 827 9.91 21.17 -4.51
CA TYR A 827 8.75 20.49 -5.07
C TYR A 827 9.19 19.35 -5.98
N PHE A 828 8.71 18.15 -5.71
CA PHE A 828 9.00 16.95 -6.49
C PHE A 828 7.80 16.53 -7.30
N PHE A 829 8.01 16.35 -8.59
CA PHE A 829 7.01 15.90 -9.53
C PHE A 829 7.45 14.60 -10.18
N ARG A 830 6.48 13.75 -10.44
CA ARG A 830 6.67 12.46 -11.12
C ARG A 830 5.85 12.44 -12.39
N HIS A 831 6.45 11.95 -13.48
CA HIS A 831 5.73 11.80 -14.74
C HIS A 831 4.50 10.89 -14.53
N HIS A 832 3.37 11.23 -15.12
CA HIS A 832 2.10 10.52 -14.87
C HIS A 832 2.14 9.04 -15.25
N LEU A 833 3.00 8.64 -16.19
CA LEU A 833 3.17 7.25 -16.63
C LEU A 833 4.00 6.38 -15.67
N GLU A 834 4.75 6.99 -14.74
CA GLU A 834 5.68 6.26 -13.88
C GLU A 834 4.99 5.60 -12.68
N THR A 835 5.26 4.31 -12.49
CA THR A 835 4.76 3.52 -11.37
C THR A 835 5.66 3.59 -10.13
N THR A 836 6.97 3.80 -10.33
CA THR A 836 7.98 3.91 -9.27
C THR A 836 8.25 5.36 -8.89
N VAL A 837 8.85 5.56 -7.72
CA VAL A 837 9.21 6.88 -7.19
C VAL A 837 10.73 7.07 -7.05
N GLU A 838 11.51 6.33 -7.81
CA GLU A 838 12.97 6.42 -7.79
C GLU A 838 13.46 7.71 -8.47
N ASP A 839 14.36 8.43 -7.80
CA ASP A 839 14.93 9.70 -8.26
C ASP A 839 16.28 9.45 -8.95
N ASN A 840 16.28 8.67 -10.04
CA ASN A 840 17.49 8.40 -10.82
C ASN A 840 17.96 9.69 -11.54
N PRO A 841 19.20 10.19 -11.29
CA PRO A 841 19.68 11.44 -11.89
C PRO A 841 19.68 11.45 -13.42
N ALA A 842 19.95 10.31 -14.08
CA ALA A 842 19.96 10.18 -15.54
C ALA A 842 18.57 10.40 -16.16
N LEU A 843 17.50 10.25 -15.38
CA LEU A 843 16.11 10.39 -15.81
C LEU A 843 15.44 11.70 -15.33
N LYS A 844 16.23 12.61 -14.74
CA LYS A 844 15.73 13.94 -14.35
C LYS A 844 15.22 14.68 -15.59
N GLY A 845 14.06 15.29 -15.49
CA GLY A 845 13.39 15.95 -16.60
C GLY A 845 12.45 15.04 -17.41
N ILE A 846 12.67 13.70 -17.39
CA ILE A 846 11.85 12.72 -18.10
C ILE A 846 10.85 12.03 -17.16
N THR A 847 11.35 11.33 -16.15
CA THR A 847 10.50 10.57 -15.22
C THR A 847 10.18 11.33 -13.95
N TRP A 848 10.98 12.34 -13.62
CA TRP A 848 10.80 13.17 -12.45
C TRP A 848 11.41 14.55 -12.62
N LYS A 849 10.87 15.52 -11.90
CA LYS A 849 11.38 16.90 -11.82
C LYS A 849 11.49 17.31 -10.34
N ARG A 850 12.44 18.16 -10.05
CA ARG A 850 12.60 18.83 -8.77
C ARG A 850 12.77 20.31 -9.03
N GLU A 851 11.83 21.10 -8.49
CA GLU A 851 11.74 22.53 -8.78
C GLU A 851 11.72 23.34 -7.47
N GLY A 852 12.32 24.53 -7.53
CA GLY A 852 12.09 25.57 -6.53
C GLY A 852 10.93 26.49 -6.96
N LEU A 853 10.66 27.56 -6.19
CA LEU A 853 9.58 28.51 -6.50
C LEU A 853 9.69 29.12 -7.91
N SER A 854 10.91 29.44 -8.36
CA SER A 854 11.15 30.00 -9.70
C SER A 854 10.79 29.02 -10.83
N GLY A 855 11.00 27.72 -10.60
CA GLY A 855 10.68 26.66 -11.57
C GLY A 855 9.19 26.39 -11.71
N LEU A 856 8.36 26.99 -10.85
CA LEU A 856 6.91 26.88 -10.94
C LEU A 856 6.29 27.93 -11.90
N LYS A 857 7.10 28.85 -12.44
CA LYS A 857 6.62 29.80 -13.45
C LYS A 857 6.32 29.06 -14.76
N GLY A 858 5.15 29.31 -15.31
CA GLY A 858 4.72 28.70 -16.57
C GLY A 858 4.05 27.34 -16.47
N ILE A 859 4.09 26.66 -15.31
CA ILE A 859 3.34 25.41 -15.16
C ILE A 859 1.84 25.69 -15.07
N LEU A 860 1.05 24.73 -15.54
CA LEU A 860 -0.40 24.83 -15.51
C LEU A 860 -1.02 23.63 -14.78
N LYS A 861 -1.82 23.91 -13.75
CA LYS A 861 -2.60 22.90 -13.05
C LYS A 861 -3.74 22.40 -13.93
N VAL A 862 -3.93 21.09 -14.02
CA VAL A 862 -5.00 20.48 -14.83
C VAL A 862 -5.73 19.39 -14.04
N ARG A 863 -7.01 19.24 -14.33
CA ARG A 863 -7.84 18.18 -13.78
C ARG A 863 -8.23 17.20 -14.87
N LEU A 864 -7.96 15.93 -14.63
CA LEU A 864 -8.38 14.83 -15.50
C LEU A 864 -9.66 14.19 -14.95
N ASN A 865 -10.55 13.78 -15.86
CA ASN A 865 -11.72 12.96 -15.51
C ASN A 865 -11.35 11.47 -15.40
N HIS A 866 -12.35 10.60 -15.19
CA HIS A 866 -12.16 9.16 -15.10
C HIS A 866 -11.70 8.51 -16.41
N LEU A 867 -11.85 9.18 -17.54
CA LEU A 867 -11.46 8.73 -18.87
C LEU A 867 -10.08 9.24 -19.30
N GLY A 868 -9.36 9.95 -18.42
CA GLY A 868 -8.05 10.52 -18.74
C GLY A 868 -8.13 11.76 -19.65
N LYS A 869 -9.27 12.43 -19.77
CA LYS A 869 -9.40 13.68 -20.53
C LYS A 869 -9.28 14.89 -19.60
N ILE A 870 -8.60 15.94 -20.06
CA ILE A 870 -8.56 17.21 -19.35
C ILE A 870 -9.96 17.82 -19.37
N VAL A 871 -10.46 18.20 -18.19
CA VAL A 871 -11.80 18.79 -18.02
C VAL A 871 -11.75 20.18 -17.41
N GLN A 872 -10.63 20.55 -16.83
CA GLN A 872 -10.46 21.86 -16.21
C GLN A 872 -8.97 22.24 -16.13
N THR A 873 -8.68 23.51 -16.29
CA THR A 873 -7.36 24.12 -16.12
C THR A 873 -7.39 25.12 -14.97
N GLY A 874 -6.25 25.34 -14.30
CA GLY A 874 -6.15 26.22 -13.14
C GLY A 874 -6.58 25.56 -11.83
N GLU A 875 -6.88 26.36 -10.81
CA GLU A 875 -7.32 25.87 -9.50
C GLU A 875 -8.77 25.36 -9.55
N TYR A 876 -9.09 24.27 -8.83
CA TYR A 876 -10.41 23.64 -8.78
C TYR A 876 -10.78 23.11 -7.40
#